data_7bd601a31ecd0aaefcaac097d8224913
#
_entry.id   7bd601a31ecd0aaefcaac097d8224913
#
_cell.length_a   1.000
_cell.length_b   1.000
_cell.length_c   1.000
_cell.angle_alpha   90.00
_cell.angle_beta   90.00
_cell.angle_gamma   90.00
#
_symmetry.space_group_name_H-M   'P 1'
#
loop_
_entity.id
_entity.type
_entity.pdbx_description
1 polymer ?
#
loop_
_entity_poly.entity_id
_entity_poly.type
_entity_poly.pdbx_seq_one_letter_code
_entity_poly.pdbx_strand_id
1 'polypeptide(L)'
;METNRFKINSISLSIFLAYSFIPCTEAALVRDDVDYQTFRDFAENKGKFFVGAKQIEVFDKQGKSLGRVFGDTPMVDFSSVDTQRRIATLVNPQYVVGAKHVNNYVNTLYFGHPIEHRDIENKENLYNSVDKNNFTPNKGWSADDQGRLEDYYMPRLDKFVTEVVPSEVTTAGGTKGTYNDKNRFPYFARVGAGTQFIYKKGGYYKLDNNNQGDDLDFVTDAYQYSIGGTPYAVNHELDGIVGFGSRSGYWDVKNLLSQGALTNYGVLGDSGSPLFVFDKEKNKWVFLGTYDYWAGYNLKRWQEWNIYKEAFAKITQNDDIAGTLAGSSKPYQWRSQNNSSTISNAEHSLNVNVASSSNNLFDSLNHGKSVVLEGNGVLELQNNINQGAGGLFFKGNYEVKGKTNNITWLGAGIDIVEGKEVVWKVHNPSDDRLAKLGKGTLLVQGIGENKGRIKVGDGTVILDQQADARGKTRAFSVLGIVSGRPTVVLKNAQQVDPDQIYFGFRGGRLDLNGNALSFTHIRNVDEGAQVVNHNTTNASTVTLTGEQFLRPEQVLIHTIEPSAEEDNPRLLTRRRIPYGRHLYLNMDNCGNRYFALKAGKSTSDAMPCGSETSNDSWEFMGTTQAEAKAKVVEWTNNRKINGFNGYLGETNPNLSNGELNLRIAAKEDRSRFLFTGSTNLNGDIQVNKGQLILSGRPTPHAKDTVNRSSANKDPHFSLNNEVVIADDWINRKFHARNINVNQNSVLYISRNVANVSANLTASDQAKLHLGYSYSDPVCVRSDYTGYITCSSANLTEQALNSFNPTFISGNLTLNGQSQAILGKANLRGTIHSTEQSAVHFGTNSQWYLTGNSQINQLVMNGGNIHLNASDTPETTTSYHQLTVNNLSGQGRFHYFTDL
;
A
#
# COMPACT_ATOMS: atom_id res chain seq x y z
N MET A 1 4.73 68.16 -32.14
CA MET A 1 3.78 67.20 -31.58
C MET A 1 3.98 65.88 -32.34
N GLU A 2 4.97 65.09 -31.95
CA GLU A 2 5.34 63.85 -32.63
C GLU A 2 4.86 62.65 -31.81
N THR A 3 4.11 61.79 -32.43
CA THR A 3 3.65 60.57 -31.94
C THR A 3 4.71 59.47 -32.16
N ASN A 4 5.37 59.07 -31.12
CA ASN A 4 6.25 57.88 -31.15
C ASN A 4 5.44 56.58 -31.05
N ARG A 5 5.35 55.87 -32.18
CA ARG A 5 4.88 54.48 -32.25
C ARG A 5 6.00 53.53 -31.86
N PHE A 6 5.78 52.80 -30.79
CA PHE A 6 6.61 51.62 -30.45
C PHE A 6 6.31 50.49 -31.45
N LYS A 7 7.31 50.13 -32.23
CA LYS A 7 7.33 48.86 -33.00
C LYS A 7 7.71 47.74 -32.04
N ILE A 8 6.76 46.92 -31.65
CA ILE A 8 7.02 45.63 -30.99
C ILE A 8 7.52 44.68 -32.08
N ASN A 9 8.73 44.19 -31.89
CA ASN A 9 9.37 43.25 -32.82
C ASN A 9 8.63 41.94 -32.85
N SER A 10 8.16 41.57 -34.02
CA SER A 10 7.44 40.33 -34.33
C SER A 10 8.21 39.01 -33.95
N ILE A 11 9.48 39.13 -33.63
CA ILE A 11 10.34 37.97 -33.25
C ILE A 11 10.10 37.52 -31.81
N SER A 12 9.75 38.46 -30.91
CA SER A 12 9.47 38.10 -29.50
C SER A 12 8.11 37.43 -29.32
N LEU A 13 7.15 37.68 -30.22
CA LEU A 13 5.82 37.03 -30.16
C LEU A 13 5.85 35.61 -30.74
N SER A 14 6.74 35.36 -31.69
CA SER A 14 6.93 34.02 -32.26
C SER A 14 7.60 33.02 -31.29
N ILE A 15 8.46 33.52 -30.40
CA ILE A 15 9.11 32.66 -29.37
C ILE A 15 8.15 32.38 -28.22
N PHE A 16 7.25 33.29 -27.88
CA PHE A 16 6.25 33.02 -26.82
C PHE A 16 5.10 32.10 -27.30
N LEU A 17 4.77 32.11 -28.59
CA LEU A 17 3.78 31.17 -29.18
C LEU A 17 4.37 29.79 -29.46
N ALA A 18 5.70 29.64 -29.57
CA ALA A 18 6.34 28.34 -29.75
C ALA A 18 6.45 27.54 -28.42
N TYR A 19 6.29 28.18 -27.26
CA TYR A 19 6.26 27.51 -25.95
C TYR A 19 4.85 27.14 -25.47
N SER A 20 3.80 27.54 -26.18
CA SER A 20 2.41 27.30 -25.78
C SER A 20 1.73 26.13 -26.51
N PHE A 21 2.43 25.48 -27.43
CA PHE A 21 1.97 24.25 -28.09
C PHE A 21 3.06 23.18 -27.99
N ILE A 22 3.30 22.69 -26.75
CA ILE A 22 3.77 21.33 -26.62
C ILE A 22 2.51 20.48 -26.79
N PRO A 23 2.31 19.81 -27.91
CA PRO A 23 1.21 18.89 -28.05
C PRO A 23 1.38 17.82 -26.96
N CYS A 24 0.37 17.65 -26.12
CA CYS A 24 0.25 16.47 -25.23
C CYS A 24 0.29 15.25 -26.11
N THR A 25 1.37 14.50 -26.12
CA THR A 25 1.58 13.38 -27.01
C THR A 25 1.87 12.10 -26.22
N GLU A 26 1.24 11.14 -26.57
CA GLU A 26 1.05 9.68 -26.49
C GLU A 26 2.12 8.89 -25.73
N ALA A 27 1.70 7.88 -24.94
CA ALA A 27 2.67 7.09 -24.19
C ALA A 27 2.61 5.59 -24.37
N ALA A 28 1.75 4.82 -23.81
CA ALA A 28 1.83 3.37 -23.93
C ALA A 28 0.79 2.85 -24.91
N LEU A 29 1.22 2.03 -25.86
CA LEU A 29 0.36 1.36 -26.82
C LEU A 29 0.33 -0.15 -26.53
N VAL A 30 -0.86 -0.69 -26.32
CA VAL A 30 -1.11 -2.12 -26.08
C VAL A 30 -2.06 -2.70 -27.13
N ARG A 31 -2.04 -4.00 -27.29
CA ARG A 31 -2.94 -4.75 -28.16
C ARG A 31 -4.37 -4.79 -27.61
N ASP A 32 -5.36 -4.84 -28.50
CA ASP A 32 -6.78 -4.81 -28.14
C ASP A 32 -7.36 -6.19 -27.77
N ASP A 33 -6.73 -7.28 -28.16
CA ASP A 33 -7.21 -8.64 -27.93
C ASP A 33 -6.85 -9.20 -26.55
N VAL A 34 -5.98 -8.51 -25.78
CA VAL A 34 -5.71 -8.79 -24.38
C VAL A 34 -6.46 -7.77 -23.52
N ASP A 35 -7.01 -8.22 -22.41
CA ASP A 35 -7.67 -7.31 -21.49
C ASP A 35 -6.69 -6.26 -20.97
N TYR A 36 -7.07 -4.99 -21.09
CA TYR A 36 -6.26 -3.86 -20.65
C TYR A 36 -5.85 -3.97 -19.17
N GLN A 37 -6.74 -4.51 -18.31
CA GLN A 37 -6.44 -4.77 -16.91
C GLN A 37 -5.19 -5.63 -16.71
N THR A 38 -4.90 -6.56 -17.64
CA THR A 38 -3.72 -7.43 -17.59
C THR A 38 -2.41 -6.63 -17.61
N PHE A 39 -2.33 -5.60 -18.45
CA PHE A 39 -1.16 -4.70 -18.51
C PHE A 39 -1.07 -3.78 -17.30
N ARG A 40 -2.20 -3.41 -16.73
CA ARG A 40 -2.28 -2.64 -15.49
C ARG A 40 -1.79 -3.46 -14.30
N ASP A 41 -2.29 -4.68 -14.14
CA ASP A 41 -1.88 -5.61 -13.08
C ASP A 41 -0.40 -5.95 -13.16
N PHE A 42 0.12 -6.15 -14.38
CA PHE A 42 1.55 -6.35 -14.60
C PHE A 42 2.37 -5.18 -14.05
N ALA A 43 1.99 -3.94 -14.37
CA ALA A 43 2.72 -2.75 -13.96
C ALA A 43 2.71 -2.49 -12.44
N GLU A 44 1.68 -2.94 -11.76
CA GLU A 44 1.48 -2.71 -10.32
C GLU A 44 1.78 -3.94 -9.46
N ASN A 45 2.29 -5.01 -10.07
CA ASN A 45 2.53 -6.30 -9.37
C ASN A 45 1.28 -6.83 -8.66
N LYS A 46 0.12 -6.76 -9.33
CA LYS A 46 -1.18 -7.17 -8.81
C LYS A 46 -1.77 -8.34 -9.57
N GLY A 47 -2.89 -8.87 -9.09
CA GLY A 47 -3.51 -10.05 -9.66
C GLY A 47 -2.52 -11.21 -9.71
N LYS A 48 -2.46 -11.90 -10.84
CA LYS A 48 -1.52 -13.01 -11.07
C LYS A 48 -0.06 -12.57 -11.25
N PHE A 49 0.22 -11.26 -11.37
CA PHE A 49 1.56 -10.70 -11.53
C PHE A 49 2.19 -10.25 -10.20
N PHE A 50 1.82 -10.86 -9.08
CA PHE A 50 2.47 -10.58 -7.81
C PHE A 50 3.97 -10.89 -7.87
N VAL A 51 4.76 -10.20 -7.07
CA VAL A 51 6.23 -10.33 -7.07
C VAL A 51 6.64 -11.78 -6.82
N GLY A 52 7.49 -12.29 -7.69
CA GLY A 52 7.97 -13.67 -7.61
C GLY A 52 7.06 -14.73 -8.24
N ALA A 53 5.88 -14.36 -8.75
CA ALA A 53 5.01 -15.28 -9.48
C ALA A 53 5.72 -15.88 -10.69
N LYS A 54 5.47 -17.16 -10.96
CA LYS A 54 6.08 -17.92 -12.06
C LYS A 54 5.02 -18.57 -12.92
N GLN A 55 5.39 -18.98 -14.13
CA GLN A 55 4.50 -19.70 -15.04
C GLN A 55 3.21 -18.94 -15.33
N ILE A 56 3.30 -17.61 -15.44
CA ILE A 56 2.14 -16.73 -15.60
C ILE A 56 1.62 -16.86 -17.02
N GLU A 57 0.51 -17.53 -17.20
CA GLU A 57 -0.15 -17.68 -18.50
C GLU A 57 -1.04 -16.47 -18.81
N VAL A 58 -0.98 -16.00 -20.04
CA VAL A 58 -1.80 -14.89 -20.52
C VAL A 58 -2.76 -15.38 -21.58
N PHE A 59 -4.02 -14.92 -21.47
CA PHE A 59 -5.08 -15.28 -22.38
C PHE A 59 -5.58 -14.04 -23.12
N ASP A 60 -6.04 -14.25 -24.35
CA ASP A 60 -6.82 -13.22 -25.04
C ASP A 60 -8.26 -13.13 -24.48
N LYS A 61 -9.01 -12.14 -24.98
CA LYS A 61 -10.41 -11.92 -24.57
C LYS A 61 -11.34 -13.06 -24.95
N GLN A 62 -10.93 -13.97 -25.83
CA GLN A 62 -11.64 -15.17 -26.23
C GLN A 62 -11.23 -16.40 -25.41
N GLY A 63 -10.31 -16.24 -24.46
CA GLY A 63 -9.83 -17.32 -23.61
C GLY A 63 -8.75 -18.20 -24.24
N LYS A 64 -8.20 -17.82 -25.41
CA LYS A 64 -7.09 -18.52 -26.04
C LYS A 64 -5.78 -18.14 -25.35
N SER A 65 -4.97 -19.13 -25.00
CA SER A 65 -3.63 -18.89 -24.46
C SER A 65 -2.72 -18.23 -25.49
N LEU A 66 -2.06 -17.17 -25.04
CA LEU A 66 -1.01 -16.47 -25.79
C LEU A 66 0.40 -16.85 -25.31
N GLY A 67 0.47 -17.80 -24.36
CA GLY A 67 1.73 -18.29 -23.79
C GLY A 67 2.01 -17.72 -22.39
N ARG A 68 3.18 -18.11 -21.87
CA ARG A 68 3.63 -17.76 -20.53
C ARG A 68 4.62 -16.60 -20.56
N VAL A 69 4.41 -15.65 -19.66
CA VAL A 69 5.34 -14.55 -19.46
C VAL A 69 6.49 -15.03 -18.57
N PHE A 70 7.73 -14.83 -19.02
CA PHE A 70 8.98 -15.18 -18.32
C PHE A 70 9.17 -16.67 -17.94
N GLY A 71 8.29 -17.57 -18.35
CA GLY A 71 8.41 -19.00 -18.04
C GLY A 71 8.60 -19.28 -16.55
N ASP A 72 9.70 -19.96 -16.19
CA ASP A 72 10.07 -20.26 -14.79
C ASP A 72 10.76 -19.10 -14.06
N THR A 73 11.06 -18.01 -14.75
CA THR A 73 11.64 -16.82 -14.14
C THR A 73 10.58 -16.08 -13.31
N PRO A 74 10.90 -15.68 -12.07
CA PRO A 74 9.95 -14.99 -11.23
C PRO A 74 9.58 -13.61 -11.79
N MET A 75 8.36 -13.16 -11.52
CA MET A 75 7.89 -11.81 -11.85
C MET A 75 8.77 -10.76 -11.18
N VAL A 76 9.13 -9.72 -11.95
CA VAL A 76 9.92 -8.58 -11.49
C VAL A 76 9.18 -7.76 -10.44
N ASP A 77 9.92 -7.18 -9.49
CA ASP A 77 9.40 -6.21 -8.50
C ASP A 77 9.61 -4.78 -9.00
N PHE A 78 8.53 -4.09 -9.32
CA PHE A 78 8.55 -2.69 -9.76
C PHE A 78 8.46 -1.67 -8.61
N SER A 79 8.50 -2.09 -7.36
CA SER A 79 8.30 -1.19 -6.21
C SER A 79 9.36 -0.10 -6.07
N SER A 80 10.57 -0.32 -6.58
CA SER A 80 11.65 0.67 -6.61
C SER A 80 11.41 1.84 -7.57
N VAL A 81 10.41 1.73 -8.45
CA VAL A 81 10.03 2.79 -9.39
C VAL A 81 9.01 3.70 -8.71
N ASP A 82 9.17 5.03 -8.83
CA ASP A 82 8.22 5.97 -8.26
C ASP A 82 6.78 5.64 -8.65
N THR A 83 5.86 5.79 -7.70
CA THR A 83 4.48 5.33 -7.87
C THR A 83 3.60 6.30 -8.64
N GLN A 84 4.04 7.56 -8.77
CA GLN A 84 3.20 8.61 -9.37
C GLN A 84 3.37 8.71 -10.88
N ARG A 85 4.62 8.72 -11.36
CA ARG A 85 4.92 8.98 -12.77
C ARG A 85 5.68 7.86 -13.46
N ARG A 86 6.27 6.95 -12.68
CA ARG A 86 7.10 5.85 -13.20
C ARG A 86 8.32 6.30 -14.01
N ILE A 87 8.88 7.47 -13.72
CA ILE A 87 10.00 8.09 -14.46
C ILE A 87 11.31 8.13 -13.67
N ALA A 88 11.31 7.66 -12.44
CA ALA A 88 12.50 7.60 -11.59
C ALA A 88 12.56 6.25 -10.88
N THR A 89 13.73 5.60 -10.93
CA THR A 89 13.97 4.30 -10.31
C THR A 89 15.02 4.42 -9.21
N LEU A 90 14.68 3.95 -8.01
CA LEU A 90 15.59 3.93 -6.87
C LEU A 90 16.67 2.86 -7.07
N VAL A 91 17.94 3.28 -7.12
CA VAL A 91 19.10 2.41 -7.32
C VAL A 91 20.03 2.36 -6.10
N ASN A 92 19.78 3.24 -5.14
CA ASN A 92 20.45 3.34 -3.85
C ASN A 92 19.44 3.96 -2.88
N PRO A 93 19.51 3.74 -1.57
CA PRO A 93 18.53 4.32 -0.63
C PRO A 93 18.29 5.81 -0.76
N GLN A 94 19.20 6.56 -1.36
CA GLN A 94 19.12 8.02 -1.48
C GLN A 94 19.25 8.54 -2.92
N TYR A 95 19.42 7.66 -3.91
CA TYR A 95 19.60 8.07 -5.30
C TYR A 95 18.60 7.38 -6.22
N VAL A 96 18.04 8.16 -7.12
CA VAL A 96 17.20 7.66 -8.21
C VAL A 96 17.83 7.94 -9.56
N VAL A 97 17.40 7.20 -10.57
CA VAL A 97 17.85 7.36 -11.96
C VAL A 97 16.65 7.65 -12.83
N GLY A 98 16.78 8.65 -13.69
CA GLY A 98 15.80 9.04 -14.68
C GLY A 98 16.46 9.68 -15.90
N ALA A 99 15.66 10.27 -16.79
CA ALA A 99 16.13 11.02 -17.95
C ALA A 99 16.26 12.52 -17.63
N LYS A 100 17.30 13.15 -18.16
CA LYS A 100 17.65 14.54 -17.88
C LYS A 100 16.61 15.52 -18.42
N HIS A 101 16.05 15.27 -19.61
CA HIS A 101 15.08 16.16 -20.24
C HIS A 101 13.73 16.24 -19.49
N VAL A 102 13.46 15.31 -18.56
CA VAL A 102 12.27 15.32 -17.70
C VAL A 102 12.59 15.62 -16.24
N ASN A 103 13.74 16.18 -15.94
CA ASN A 103 14.21 16.45 -14.58
C ASN A 103 13.24 17.31 -13.73
N ASN A 104 12.46 18.20 -14.37
CA ASN A 104 11.47 19.03 -13.66
C ASN A 104 10.36 18.22 -13.00
N TYR A 105 10.11 16.99 -13.44
CA TYR A 105 9.09 16.10 -12.87
C TYR A 105 9.61 15.22 -11.73
N VAL A 106 10.92 15.24 -11.45
CA VAL A 106 11.58 14.42 -10.44
C VAL A 106 11.82 15.17 -9.13
N ASN A 107 11.26 16.35 -8.96
CA ASN A 107 11.47 17.18 -7.76
C ASN A 107 10.86 16.55 -6.50
N THR A 108 9.74 15.84 -6.65
CA THR A 108 9.07 15.12 -5.56
C THR A 108 8.69 13.72 -6.02
N LEU A 109 8.98 12.72 -5.21
CA LEU A 109 8.77 11.31 -5.51
C LEU A 109 8.05 10.59 -4.38
N TYR A 110 7.37 9.50 -4.73
CA TYR A 110 6.65 8.62 -3.82
C TYR A 110 6.98 7.17 -4.17
N PHE A 111 7.15 6.33 -3.16
CA PHE A 111 7.47 4.91 -3.35
C PHE A 111 6.49 4.01 -2.59
N GLY A 112 6.30 2.79 -3.13
CA GLY A 112 5.55 1.74 -2.49
C GLY A 112 4.06 1.76 -2.77
N HIS A 113 3.29 2.65 -2.17
CA HIS A 113 1.84 2.71 -2.33
C HIS A 113 1.37 4.01 -3.00
N PRO A 114 0.16 4.02 -3.57
CA PRO A 114 -0.45 5.23 -4.14
C PRO A 114 -0.59 6.34 -3.11
N ILE A 115 -0.65 7.57 -3.61
CA ILE A 115 -0.93 8.77 -2.82
C ILE A 115 -2.39 8.71 -2.34
N GLU A 116 -2.67 9.28 -1.16
CA GLU A 116 -4.03 9.45 -0.60
C GLU A 116 -4.68 8.18 0.00
N HIS A 117 -3.98 7.51 0.87
CA HIS A 117 -4.57 6.49 1.72
C HIS A 117 -5.08 7.10 3.04
N ARG A 118 -6.29 6.69 3.50
CA ARG A 118 -6.88 7.26 4.74
C ARG A 118 -6.01 7.06 5.99
N ASP A 119 -5.26 5.96 6.04
CA ASP A 119 -4.47 5.57 7.21
C ASP A 119 -3.05 6.14 7.21
N ILE A 120 -2.60 6.75 6.11
CA ILE A 120 -1.26 7.33 5.97
C ILE A 120 -1.35 8.74 5.38
N GLU A 121 -0.69 9.69 6.02
CA GLU A 121 -0.59 11.04 5.48
C GLU A 121 0.43 11.09 4.32
N ASN A 122 0.11 11.85 3.27
CA ASN A 122 0.98 11.96 2.08
C ASN A 122 2.41 12.38 2.41
N LYS A 123 2.59 13.26 3.43
CA LYS A 123 3.92 13.71 3.86
C LYS A 123 4.80 12.57 4.37
N GLU A 124 4.23 11.46 4.82
CA GLU A 124 4.98 10.31 5.32
C GLU A 124 5.69 9.55 4.19
N ASN A 125 5.19 9.66 2.96
CA ASN A 125 5.68 8.95 1.79
C ASN A 125 6.34 9.86 0.74
N LEU A 126 6.54 11.13 1.07
CA LEU A 126 7.11 12.14 0.17
C LEU A 126 8.63 12.20 0.32
N TYR A 127 9.33 12.22 -0.81
CA TYR A 127 10.77 12.44 -0.94
C TYR A 127 11.05 13.58 -1.91
N ASN A 128 12.02 14.44 -1.57
CA ASN A 128 12.39 15.59 -2.39
C ASN A 128 13.78 15.41 -2.98
N SER A 129 13.96 15.77 -4.23
CA SER A 129 15.29 15.90 -4.83
C SER A 129 15.98 17.13 -4.28
N VAL A 130 17.18 16.96 -3.76
CA VAL A 130 17.98 18.06 -3.17
C VAL A 130 19.25 18.37 -3.94
N ASP A 131 19.70 17.44 -4.78
CA ASP A 131 20.83 17.64 -5.65
C ASP A 131 20.50 17.11 -7.05
N LYS A 132 20.89 17.91 -8.07
CA LYS A 132 20.64 17.59 -9.47
C LYS A 132 21.93 17.04 -10.11
N ASN A 133 22.30 15.83 -9.71
CA ASN A 133 23.48 15.14 -10.21
C ASN A 133 23.29 14.75 -11.67
N ASN A 134 23.61 15.66 -12.58
CA ASN A 134 23.54 15.44 -14.02
C ASN A 134 24.87 14.87 -14.52
N PHE A 135 24.82 13.88 -15.42
CA PHE A 135 26.01 13.31 -16.04
C PHE A 135 26.79 14.36 -16.85
N THR A 136 26.07 15.23 -17.54
CA THR A 136 26.64 16.39 -18.27
C THR A 136 25.84 17.63 -17.93
N PRO A 137 26.21 18.36 -16.86
CA PRO A 137 25.37 19.41 -16.26
C PRO A 137 25.07 20.58 -17.22
N ASN A 138 25.95 20.86 -18.17
CA ASN A 138 25.86 22.04 -19.04
C ASN A 138 25.34 21.76 -20.45
N LYS A 139 25.01 20.51 -20.79
CA LYS A 139 24.47 20.19 -22.12
C LYS A 139 22.98 19.90 -22.05
N GLY A 140 22.20 20.54 -22.91
CA GLY A 140 20.80 20.21 -23.14
C GLY A 140 20.62 18.86 -23.81
N TRP A 141 19.41 18.32 -23.79
CA TRP A 141 19.04 17.18 -24.59
C TRP A 141 19.13 17.51 -26.08
N SER A 142 19.66 16.58 -26.89
CA SER A 142 19.61 16.60 -28.35
C SER A 142 19.21 15.25 -28.89
N ALA A 143 18.65 15.23 -30.12
CA ALA A 143 18.18 13.98 -30.74
C ALA A 143 19.29 13.18 -31.44
N ASP A 144 20.53 13.67 -31.47
CA ASP A 144 21.67 12.92 -31.96
C ASP A 144 22.14 11.86 -30.93
N ASP A 145 22.97 10.91 -31.38
CA ASP A 145 23.42 9.82 -30.52
C ASP A 145 24.18 10.30 -29.29
N GLN A 146 24.93 11.37 -29.38
CA GLN A 146 25.66 11.95 -28.26
C GLN A 146 24.72 12.58 -27.23
N GLY A 147 23.70 13.32 -27.67
CA GLY A 147 22.70 13.91 -26.78
C GLY A 147 21.88 12.88 -26.03
N ARG A 148 21.57 11.77 -26.72
CA ARG A 148 20.84 10.66 -26.07
C ARG A 148 21.71 9.95 -25.02
N LEU A 149 23.00 9.71 -25.28
CA LEU A 149 23.93 9.17 -24.28
C LEU A 149 24.11 10.07 -23.07
N GLU A 150 23.95 11.40 -23.25
CA GLU A 150 24.07 12.39 -22.20
C GLU A 150 22.75 12.68 -21.45
N ASP A 151 21.64 12.11 -21.91
CA ASP A 151 20.32 12.26 -21.31
C ASP A 151 20.13 11.36 -20.07
N TYR A 152 21.07 11.50 -19.13
CA TYR A 152 21.14 10.70 -17.91
C TYR A 152 21.11 11.61 -16.68
N TYR A 153 20.25 11.26 -15.71
CA TYR A 153 19.97 12.08 -14.53
C TYR A 153 19.89 11.22 -13.28
N MET A 154 20.65 11.60 -12.25
CA MET A 154 20.72 10.86 -11.01
C MET A 154 20.64 11.79 -9.79
N PRO A 155 19.44 12.25 -9.40
CA PRO A 155 19.28 13.13 -8.26
C PRO A 155 19.45 12.41 -6.93
N ARG A 156 19.98 13.15 -5.94
CA ARG A 156 20.00 12.77 -4.53
C ARG A 156 18.71 13.20 -3.85
N LEU A 157 18.20 12.38 -2.93
CA LEU A 157 16.98 12.65 -2.16
C LEU A 157 17.30 13.21 -0.78
N ASP A 158 16.35 13.93 -0.20
CA ASP A 158 16.45 14.55 1.13
C ASP A 158 16.49 13.52 2.27
N LYS A 159 15.88 12.35 2.07
CA LYS A 159 15.77 11.25 3.04
C LYS A 159 16.11 9.91 2.41
N PHE A 160 16.56 8.97 3.22
CA PHE A 160 16.64 7.56 2.81
C PHE A 160 15.23 7.02 2.56
N VAL A 161 15.05 6.38 1.42
CA VAL A 161 13.78 5.72 1.08
C VAL A 161 13.67 4.42 1.87
N THR A 162 12.63 4.33 2.68
CA THR A 162 12.42 3.21 3.61
C THR A 162 11.44 2.17 3.11
N GLU A 163 10.49 2.56 2.25
CA GLU A 163 9.37 1.72 1.82
C GLU A 163 9.80 0.55 0.93
N VAL A 164 10.87 0.72 0.17
CA VAL A 164 11.25 -0.22 -0.89
C VAL A 164 12.74 -0.52 -0.86
N VAL A 165 13.10 -1.65 -1.44
CA VAL A 165 14.49 -2.00 -1.69
C VAL A 165 14.93 -1.34 -2.99
N PRO A 166 16.09 -0.65 -3.03
CA PRO A 166 16.66 -0.18 -4.28
C PRO A 166 16.86 -1.33 -5.26
N SER A 167 16.63 -1.07 -6.54
CA SER A 167 16.92 -2.05 -7.59
C SER A 167 18.41 -2.33 -7.67
N GLU A 168 18.78 -3.59 -7.75
CA GLU A 168 20.14 -3.95 -8.12
C GLU A 168 20.38 -3.52 -9.58
N VAL A 169 21.49 -2.83 -9.82
CA VAL A 169 21.82 -2.34 -11.15
C VAL A 169 22.63 -3.36 -11.95
N THR A 170 22.54 -3.28 -13.27
CA THR A 170 23.35 -4.13 -14.16
C THR A 170 24.84 -3.90 -13.93
N THR A 171 25.62 -4.96 -13.92
CA THR A 171 27.10 -4.93 -13.89
C THR A 171 27.73 -5.50 -15.14
N ALA A 172 26.92 -5.89 -16.14
CA ALA A 172 27.42 -6.47 -17.40
C ALA A 172 28.03 -5.43 -18.35
N GLY A 173 27.90 -4.15 -17.98
CA GLY A 173 28.45 -3.05 -18.79
C GLY A 173 27.54 -2.62 -19.93
N GLY A 174 28.01 -1.64 -20.71
CA GLY A 174 27.27 -1.01 -21.80
C GLY A 174 27.84 -1.28 -23.18
N THR A 175 28.76 -2.24 -23.32
CA THR A 175 29.36 -2.55 -24.62
C THR A 175 28.35 -3.14 -25.60
N LYS A 176 28.33 -2.62 -26.82
CA LYS A 176 27.51 -3.12 -27.93
C LYS A 176 27.44 -4.65 -27.97
N GLY A 177 26.27 -5.20 -28.16
CA GLY A 177 26.02 -6.65 -28.25
C GLY A 177 25.81 -7.37 -26.91
N THR A 178 26.21 -6.80 -25.77
CA THR A 178 26.11 -7.47 -24.44
C THR A 178 24.72 -8.01 -24.18
N TYR A 179 23.67 -7.22 -24.37
CA TYR A 179 22.29 -7.61 -24.07
C TYR A 179 21.58 -8.36 -25.21
N ASN A 180 22.31 -8.67 -26.30
CA ASN A 180 21.82 -9.56 -27.35
C ASN A 180 21.98 -11.05 -27.01
N ASP A 181 22.77 -11.37 -25.98
CA ASP A 181 22.94 -12.76 -25.52
C ASP A 181 21.69 -13.25 -24.78
N LYS A 182 20.82 -13.98 -25.47
CA LYS A 182 19.59 -14.56 -24.93
C LYS A 182 19.82 -15.69 -23.91
N ASN A 183 21.02 -16.31 -23.90
CA ASN A 183 21.34 -17.31 -22.88
C ASN A 183 21.53 -16.69 -21.52
N ARG A 184 22.11 -15.50 -21.45
CA ARG A 184 22.29 -14.73 -20.22
C ARG A 184 21.10 -13.80 -19.93
N PHE A 185 20.60 -13.07 -20.94
CA PHE A 185 19.56 -12.06 -20.83
C PHE A 185 18.29 -12.45 -21.61
N PRO A 186 17.53 -13.47 -21.13
CA PRO A 186 16.39 -14.00 -21.88
C PRO A 186 15.16 -13.10 -21.86
N TYR A 187 14.98 -12.30 -20.83
CA TYR A 187 13.75 -11.55 -20.58
C TYR A 187 14.02 -10.12 -20.18
N PHE A 188 13.14 -9.24 -20.68
CA PHE A 188 13.11 -7.83 -20.36
C PHE A 188 11.71 -7.44 -19.91
N ALA A 189 11.61 -6.48 -19.00
CA ALA A 189 10.36 -5.93 -18.50
C ALA A 189 10.43 -4.42 -18.39
N ARG A 190 9.33 -3.76 -18.72
CA ARG A 190 9.21 -2.30 -18.57
C ARG A 190 7.93 -1.93 -17.84
N VAL A 191 7.94 -0.75 -17.22
CA VAL A 191 6.78 -0.08 -16.67
C VAL A 191 6.89 1.41 -16.98
N GLY A 192 5.76 2.05 -17.24
CA GLY A 192 5.68 3.47 -17.50
C GLY A 192 4.30 4.00 -17.09
N ALA A 193 4.12 5.30 -17.14
CA ALA A 193 2.85 5.96 -16.84
C ALA A 193 2.56 7.14 -17.79
N GLY A 194 3.07 7.05 -19.01
CA GLY A 194 2.75 8.04 -20.01
C GLY A 194 1.26 8.01 -20.46
N THR A 195 0.89 8.73 -21.51
CA THR A 195 -0.47 8.67 -22.11
C THR A 195 -0.72 7.27 -22.67
N GLN A 196 -1.91 6.73 -22.57
CA GLN A 196 -2.18 5.32 -22.88
C GLN A 196 -3.20 5.16 -23.98
N PHE A 197 -2.93 4.21 -24.88
CA PHE A 197 -3.79 3.86 -26.00
C PHE A 197 -3.92 2.36 -26.19
N ILE A 198 -5.05 1.95 -26.73
CA ILE A 198 -5.30 0.58 -27.20
C ILE A 198 -5.31 0.61 -28.73
N TYR A 199 -4.53 -0.26 -29.35
CA TYR A 199 -4.50 -0.43 -30.79
C TYR A 199 -5.72 -1.22 -31.27
N LYS A 200 -6.52 -0.63 -32.16
CA LYS A 200 -7.65 -1.31 -32.79
C LYS A 200 -7.20 -2.22 -33.90
N LYS A 201 -7.74 -3.43 -33.92
CA LYS A 201 -7.45 -4.44 -34.95
C LYS A 201 -8.01 -4.00 -36.30
N GLY A 202 -7.15 -3.81 -37.28
CA GLY A 202 -7.53 -3.62 -38.68
C GLY A 202 -7.20 -2.28 -39.32
N GLY A 203 -6.68 -1.32 -38.60
CA GLY A 203 -6.29 -0.03 -39.12
C GLY A 203 -4.79 0.13 -39.38
N TYR A 204 -4.44 1.16 -40.13
CA TYR A 204 -3.06 1.62 -40.29
C TYR A 204 -2.72 2.60 -39.15
N TYR A 205 -1.67 2.31 -38.43
CA TYR A 205 -1.12 3.27 -37.48
C TYR A 205 -0.53 4.46 -38.25
N LYS A 206 -1.24 5.56 -38.27
CA LYS A 206 -0.78 6.83 -38.79
C LYS A 206 -0.73 7.83 -37.64
N LEU A 207 0.42 8.03 -37.03
CA LEU A 207 0.67 9.23 -36.25
C LEU A 207 0.82 10.37 -37.29
N ASP A 208 -0.22 11.16 -37.44
CA ASP A 208 -0.05 12.48 -38.00
C ASP A 208 0.38 13.46 -36.89
N ASN A 209 0.72 14.68 -37.29
CA ASN A 209 1.15 15.74 -36.37
C ASN A 209 0.06 16.16 -35.38
N ASN A 210 -1.14 15.59 -35.45
CA ASN A 210 -2.32 15.90 -34.65
C ASN A 210 -2.71 14.76 -33.71
N ASN A 211 -1.93 13.68 -33.61
CA ASN A 211 -2.11 12.57 -32.67
C ASN A 211 -3.47 11.85 -32.70
N GLN A 212 -4.17 11.91 -33.79
CA GLN A 212 -5.46 11.23 -33.98
C GLN A 212 -5.38 10.29 -35.17
N GLY A 213 -4.97 9.07 -34.91
CA GLY A 213 -5.21 7.95 -35.83
C GLY A 213 -6.52 7.28 -35.50
N ASP A 214 -7.36 7.04 -36.51
CA ASP A 214 -8.65 6.30 -36.37
C ASP A 214 -8.48 4.87 -35.77
N ASP A 215 -7.23 4.43 -35.60
CA ASP A 215 -6.83 3.08 -35.20
C ASP A 215 -6.46 2.97 -33.72
N LEU A 216 -6.50 4.07 -32.97
CA LEU A 216 -6.14 4.11 -31.56
C LEU A 216 -7.33 4.52 -30.71
N ASP A 217 -7.61 3.74 -29.68
CA ASP A 217 -8.50 4.16 -28.59
C ASP A 217 -7.69 4.82 -27.49
N PHE A 218 -7.92 6.10 -27.26
CA PHE A 218 -7.38 6.83 -26.12
C PHE A 218 -7.92 6.24 -24.82
N VAL A 219 -7.03 6.03 -23.85
CA VAL A 219 -7.37 5.48 -22.55
C VAL A 219 -7.27 6.55 -21.46
N THR A 220 -6.11 7.17 -21.32
CA THR A 220 -5.86 8.18 -20.27
C THR A 220 -4.64 9.03 -20.57
N ASP A 221 -4.61 10.23 -19.99
CA ASP A 221 -3.47 11.13 -20.02
C ASP A 221 -2.26 10.58 -19.23
N ALA A 222 -1.09 11.15 -19.51
CA ALA A 222 0.14 10.80 -18.81
C ALA A 222 0.04 11.00 -17.29
N TYR A 223 0.74 10.14 -16.57
CA TYR A 223 0.90 10.17 -15.11
C TYR A 223 -0.37 9.95 -14.29
N GLN A 224 -1.41 9.42 -14.91
CA GLN A 224 -2.63 9.03 -14.19
C GLN A 224 -2.52 7.60 -13.64
N TYR A 225 -2.03 6.69 -14.46
CA TYR A 225 -1.98 5.27 -14.14
C TYR A 225 -0.76 4.59 -14.77
N SER A 226 -0.24 3.57 -14.11
CA SER A 226 0.89 2.80 -14.66
C SER A 226 0.43 1.70 -15.59
N ILE A 227 1.25 1.42 -16.59
CA ILE A 227 1.09 0.30 -17.51
C ILE A 227 2.45 -0.37 -17.73
N GLY A 228 2.46 -1.68 -17.95
CA GLY A 228 3.71 -2.40 -18.12
C GLY A 228 3.58 -3.58 -19.07
N GLY A 229 4.70 -4.20 -19.36
CA GLY A 229 4.77 -5.36 -20.22
C GLY A 229 6.19 -5.69 -20.66
N THR A 230 6.29 -6.44 -21.76
CA THR A 230 7.55 -6.86 -22.33
C THR A 230 7.87 -6.05 -23.59
N PRO A 231 9.09 -5.53 -23.74
CA PRO A 231 9.51 -4.91 -24.99
C PRO A 231 9.72 -5.97 -26.09
N TYR A 232 9.71 -5.53 -27.32
CA TYR A 232 9.89 -6.37 -28.51
C TYR A 232 11.26 -6.19 -29.13
N ALA A 233 11.76 -7.20 -29.86
CA ALA A 233 12.95 -7.15 -30.70
C ALA A 233 14.13 -6.37 -30.07
N VAL A 234 14.66 -6.90 -28.97
CA VAL A 234 15.82 -6.30 -28.27
C VAL A 234 17.01 -6.23 -29.18
N ASN A 235 17.65 -5.08 -29.27
CA ASN A 235 18.84 -4.84 -30.08
C ASN A 235 19.81 -3.89 -29.37
N HIS A 236 21.00 -4.38 -29.07
CA HIS A 236 22.08 -3.61 -28.47
C HIS A 236 23.09 -3.23 -29.55
N GLU A 237 22.77 -2.24 -30.37
CA GLU A 237 23.57 -1.82 -31.51
C GLU A 237 24.60 -0.71 -31.22
N LEU A 238 24.44 -0.02 -30.09
CA LEU A 238 25.31 1.10 -29.70
C LEU A 238 25.84 0.91 -28.29
N ASP A 239 27.08 1.28 -28.05
CA ASP A 239 27.61 1.35 -26.68
C ASP A 239 26.76 2.28 -25.81
N GLY A 240 26.36 1.81 -24.64
CA GLY A 240 25.59 2.61 -23.68
C GLY A 240 24.09 2.74 -23.94
N ILE A 241 23.57 2.16 -25.06
CA ILE A 241 22.14 2.25 -25.40
C ILE A 241 21.61 0.88 -25.83
N VAL A 242 20.54 0.42 -25.16
CA VAL A 242 19.74 -0.72 -25.63
C VAL A 242 18.50 -0.20 -26.33
N GLY A 243 18.26 -0.71 -27.52
CA GLY A 243 17.09 -0.35 -28.32
C GLY A 243 16.17 -1.53 -28.61
N PHE A 244 14.98 -1.20 -29.04
CA PHE A 244 13.94 -2.14 -29.44
C PHE A 244 13.31 -1.72 -30.76
N GLY A 245 12.98 -2.70 -31.59
CA GLY A 245 12.45 -2.44 -32.90
C GLY A 245 13.53 -2.25 -33.96
N SER A 246 13.35 -1.29 -34.87
CA SER A 246 14.28 -1.01 -35.96
C SER A 246 14.56 0.48 -36.13
N ARG A 247 15.83 0.84 -36.21
CA ARG A 247 16.27 2.21 -36.51
C ARG A 247 16.06 2.61 -37.98
N SER A 248 16.14 1.64 -38.88
CA SER A 248 16.11 1.88 -40.31
C SER A 248 14.89 1.32 -41.05
N GLY A 249 14.16 0.40 -40.45
CA GLY A 249 13.01 -0.26 -41.05
C GLY A 249 11.66 0.32 -40.63
N TYR A 250 10.65 0.00 -41.42
CA TYR A 250 9.26 0.20 -41.07
C TYR A 250 8.70 -1.09 -40.50
N TRP A 251 8.11 -1.03 -39.31
CA TRP A 251 7.47 -2.18 -38.67
C TRP A 251 5.97 -1.90 -38.54
N ASP A 252 5.18 -2.88 -38.91
CA ASP A 252 3.78 -2.87 -38.62
C ASP A 252 3.55 -3.02 -37.11
N VAL A 253 2.82 -2.08 -36.50
CA VAL A 253 2.52 -2.09 -35.05
C VAL A 253 1.86 -3.38 -34.62
N LYS A 254 0.96 -3.93 -35.45
CA LYS A 254 0.33 -5.22 -35.17
C LYS A 254 1.37 -6.34 -35.02
N ASN A 255 2.37 -6.39 -35.91
CA ASN A 255 3.43 -7.38 -35.85
C ASN A 255 4.32 -7.17 -34.62
N LEU A 256 4.59 -5.92 -34.25
CA LEU A 256 5.34 -5.62 -33.03
C LEU A 256 4.58 -6.05 -31.77
N LEU A 257 3.31 -5.69 -31.64
CA LEU A 257 2.49 -6.02 -30.48
C LEU A 257 2.18 -7.52 -30.35
N SER A 258 2.29 -8.29 -31.42
CA SER A 258 2.03 -9.73 -31.42
C SER A 258 3.25 -10.61 -31.12
N GLN A 259 4.45 -10.04 -30.90
CA GLN A 259 5.67 -10.81 -30.63
C GLN A 259 5.65 -11.52 -29.27
N GLY A 260 4.86 -11.07 -28.33
CA GLY A 260 4.64 -11.71 -27.04
C GLY A 260 3.28 -11.39 -26.48
N ALA A 261 2.88 -12.15 -25.47
CA ALA A 261 1.55 -12.00 -24.84
C ALA A 261 1.32 -10.60 -24.26
N LEU A 262 2.35 -9.96 -23.70
CA LEU A 262 2.29 -8.65 -23.07
C LEU A 262 3.21 -7.63 -23.73
N THR A 263 3.51 -7.80 -25.00
CA THR A 263 4.31 -6.82 -25.72
C THR A 263 3.57 -5.48 -25.73
N ASN A 264 4.28 -4.43 -25.33
CA ASN A 264 3.79 -3.07 -25.39
C ASN A 264 4.84 -2.14 -25.98
N TYR A 265 4.37 -1.01 -26.44
CA TYR A 265 5.14 0.04 -27.08
C TYR A 265 5.17 1.27 -26.18
N GLY A 266 6.37 1.74 -25.81
CA GLY A 266 6.52 3.00 -25.07
C GLY A 266 6.57 4.16 -26.04
N VAL A 267 6.09 5.33 -25.63
CA VAL A 267 6.05 6.55 -26.43
C VAL A 267 6.27 7.77 -25.51
N LEU A 268 5.98 8.98 -25.98
CA LEU A 268 6.17 10.22 -25.21
C LEU A 268 5.44 10.18 -23.85
N GLY A 269 6.08 10.70 -22.80
CA GLY A 269 5.61 10.66 -21.41
C GLY A 269 6.16 9.49 -20.60
N ASP A 270 6.76 8.47 -21.26
CA ASP A 270 7.50 7.39 -20.58
C ASP A 270 8.98 7.77 -20.33
N SER A 271 9.44 8.94 -20.75
CA SER A 271 10.82 9.40 -20.56
C SER A 271 11.26 9.26 -19.11
N GLY A 272 12.42 8.63 -18.89
CA GLY A 272 12.94 8.30 -17.56
C GLY A 272 12.42 6.98 -16.98
N SER A 273 11.42 6.33 -17.59
CA SER A 273 10.90 5.04 -17.13
C SER A 273 11.94 3.92 -17.27
N PRO A 274 11.89 2.90 -16.40
CA PRO A 274 12.93 1.88 -16.34
C PRO A 274 12.76 0.76 -17.36
N LEU A 275 13.90 0.18 -17.71
CA LEU A 275 14.00 -1.15 -18.28
C LEU A 275 14.69 -2.07 -17.29
N PHE A 276 14.07 -3.21 -17.02
CA PHE A 276 14.66 -4.31 -16.26
C PHE A 276 15.03 -5.47 -17.17
N VAL A 277 16.09 -6.17 -16.82
CA VAL A 277 16.54 -7.38 -17.51
C VAL A 277 16.77 -8.49 -16.48
N PHE A 278 16.41 -9.72 -16.85
CA PHE A 278 16.76 -10.88 -16.03
C PHE A 278 18.16 -11.35 -16.39
N ASP A 279 19.11 -11.27 -15.46
CA ASP A 279 20.47 -11.79 -15.58
C ASP A 279 20.52 -13.20 -14.98
N LYS A 280 20.62 -14.22 -15.84
CA LYS A 280 20.69 -15.64 -15.43
C LYS A 280 21.93 -15.97 -14.61
N GLU A 281 23.06 -15.29 -14.84
CA GLU A 281 24.27 -15.51 -14.04
C GLU A 281 24.06 -15.10 -12.59
N LYS A 282 23.31 -14.03 -12.37
CA LYS A 282 22.93 -13.56 -11.05
C LYS A 282 21.65 -14.21 -10.52
N ASN A 283 20.89 -14.87 -11.39
CA ASN A 283 19.54 -15.38 -11.10
C ASN A 283 18.60 -14.31 -10.53
N LYS A 284 18.64 -13.08 -11.09
CA LYS A 284 17.91 -11.92 -10.59
C LYS A 284 17.49 -10.98 -11.72
N TRP A 285 16.41 -10.24 -11.46
CA TRP A 285 16.12 -9.03 -12.21
C TRP A 285 17.06 -7.91 -11.78
N VAL A 286 17.63 -7.21 -12.75
CA VAL A 286 18.47 -6.03 -12.52
C VAL A 286 17.94 -4.85 -13.32
N PHE A 287 18.11 -3.65 -12.77
CA PHE A 287 17.82 -2.41 -13.47
C PHE A 287 18.88 -2.21 -14.57
N LEU A 288 18.41 -2.07 -15.82
CA LEU A 288 19.29 -1.88 -16.96
C LEU A 288 19.51 -0.41 -17.29
N GLY A 289 18.44 0.37 -17.38
CA GLY A 289 18.57 1.75 -17.80
C GLY A 289 17.22 2.50 -17.83
N THR A 290 17.30 3.74 -18.33
CA THR A 290 16.17 4.68 -18.41
C THR A 290 15.78 4.95 -19.86
N TYR A 291 14.49 5.06 -20.08
CA TYR A 291 13.92 5.42 -21.39
C TYR A 291 14.26 6.86 -21.73
N ASP A 292 14.93 7.09 -22.84
CA ASP A 292 15.41 8.40 -23.25
C ASP A 292 14.90 8.84 -24.61
N TYR A 293 14.63 7.91 -25.54
CA TYR A 293 14.29 8.28 -26.89
C TYR A 293 13.29 7.34 -27.57
N TRP A 294 12.47 7.94 -28.42
CA TRP A 294 11.50 7.26 -29.24
C TRP A 294 11.51 7.83 -30.66
N ALA A 295 11.60 6.94 -31.66
CA ALA A 295 11.50 7.28 -33.07
C ALA A 295 10.25 6.63 -33.68
N GLY A 296 9.08 7.17 -33.34
CA GLY A 296 7.79 6.73 -33.87
C GLY A 296 7.31 7.50 -35.09
N TYR A 297 7.89 8.66 -35.33
CA TYR A 297 7.57 9.49 -36.47
C TYR A 297 7.92 8.78 -37.77
N ASN A 298 7.12 8.98 -38.80
CA ASN A 298 7.34 8.36 -40.12
C ASN A 298 7.40 6.82 -40.10
N LEU A 299 6.59 6.18 -39.27
CA LEU A 299 6.47 4.72 -39.18
C LEU A 299 7.73 3.99 -38.65
N LYS A 300 8.75 4.66 -38.24
CA LYS A 300 9.87 4.04 -37.52
C LYS A 300 9.38 3.66 -36.11
N ARG A 301 9.78 2.50 -35.65
CA ARG A 301 9.35 1.93 -34.37
C ARG A 301 10.58 1.53 -33.59
N TRP A 302 11.40 2.53 -33.27
CA TRP A 302 12.62 2.38 -32.49
C TRP A 302 12.48 3.07 -31.15
N GLN A 303 12.83 2.37 -30.09
CA GLN A 303 12.83 2.87 -28.71
C GLN A 303 14.20 2.62 -28.10
N GLU A 304 14.66 3.52 -27.24
CA GLU A 304 15.98 3.43 -26.63
C GLU A 304 15.90 3.63 -25.12
N TRP A 305 16.76 2.87 -24.42
CA TRP A 305 17.05 3.02 -23.00
C TRP A 305 18.54 3.26 -22.81
N ASN A 306 18.85 4.32 -22.09
CA ASN A 306 20.22 4.67 -21.70
C ASN A 306 20.67 3.73 -20.57
N ILE A 307 21.73 2.95 -20.79
CA ILE A 307 22.22 1.97 -19.83
C ILE A 307 22.78 2.68 -18.60
N TYR A 308 22.54 2.11 -17.41
CA TYR A 308 23.01 2.65 -16.15
C TYR A 308 24.53 2.85 -16.14
N LYS A 309 24.94 4.02 -15.65
CA LYS A 309 26.35 4.46 -15.63
C LYS A 309 26.91 4.34 -14.21
N GLU A 310 27.41 3.17 -13.87
CA GLU A 310 27.93 2.87 -12.54
C GLU A 310 29.04 3.80 -12.08
N ALA A 311 29.95 4.17 -12.98
CA ALA A 311 31.05 5.09 -12.65
C ALA A 311 30.54 6.47 -12.19
N PHE A 312 29.50 7.00 -12.83
CA PHE A 312 28.87 8.24 -12.43
C PHE A 312 28.21 8.14 -11.06
N ALA A 313 27.49 7.06 -10.81
CA ALA A 313 26.86 6.82 -9.52
C ALA A 313 27.90 6.74 -8.38
N LYS A 314 29.00 6.05 -8.57
CA LYS A 314 30.10 5.97 -7.59
C LYS A 314 30.74 7.32 -7.29
N ILE A 315 30.99 8.13 -8.31
CA ILE A 315 31.56 9.49 -8.15
C ILE A 315 30.58 10.33 -7.32
N THR A 316 29.32 10.36 -7.69
CA THR A 316 28.28 11.10 -7.00
C THR A 316 28.14 10.72 -5.54
N GLN A 317 28.14 9.42 -5.23
CA GLN A 317 28.05 8.93 -3.85
C GLN A 317 29.28 9.33 -3.03
N ASN A 318 30.48 9.26 -3.61
CA ASN A 318 31.71 9.66 -2.92
C ASN A 318 31.75 11.16 -2.61
N ASP A 319 31.27 12.00 -3.52
CA ASP A 319 31.20 13.44 -3.32
C ASP A 319 30.24 13.83 -2.17
N ASP A 320 29.25 12.99 -1.89
CA ASP A 320 28.27 13.22 -0.83
C ASP A 320 28.66 12.62 0.53
N ILE A 321 29.84 12.01 0.65
CA ILE A 321 30.39 11.46 1.89
C ILE A 321 31.50 12.40 2.39
N ALA A 322 31.32 12.93 3.61
CA ALA A 322 32.34 13.79 4.25
C ALA A 322 33.60 13.00 4.64
N GLY A 323 33.42 11.77 5.10
CA GLY A 323 34.51 10.89 5.47
C GLY A 323 34.09 9.77 6.40
N THR A 324 35.12 9.05 6.91
CA THR A 324 34.95 7.90 7.80
C THR A 324 35.59 8.19 9.12
N LEU A 325 34.91 7.92 10.23
CA LEU A 325 35.42 7.91 11.58
C LEU A 325 35.78 6.48 11.98
N ALA A 326 37.02 6.29 12.44
CA ALA A 326 37.45 5.01 12.97
C ALA A 326 36.90 4.77 14.38
N GLY A 327 36.87 3.52 14.84
CA GLY A 327 36.52 3.20 16.21
C GLY A 327 37.50 3.85 17.20
N SER A 328 36.96 4.32 18.33
CA SER A 328 37.78 4.96 19.38
C SER A 328 37.14 4.74 20.75
N SER A 329 38.00 4.50 21.75
CA SER A 329 37.58 4.49 23.15
C SER A 329 37.31 5.90 23.72
N LYS A 330 37.78 6.95 23.02
CA LYS A 330 37.55 8.34 23.37
C LYS A 330 36.31 8.86 22.61
N PRO A 331 35.33 9.43 23.32
CA PRO A 331 34.14 9.96 22.66
C PRO A 331 34.45 11.00 21.58
N TYR A 332 33.81 10.87 20.44
CA TYR A 332 33.77 11.92 19.42
C TYR A 332 32.79 13.00 19.84
N GLN A 333 33.17 14.25 19.71
CA GLN A 333 32.35 15.43 19.95
C GLN A 333 31.95 16.05 18.61
N TRP A 334 30.64 16.16 18.35
CA TRP A 334 30.11 16.83 17.17
C TRP A 334 29.66 18.23 17.51
N ARG A 335 30.29 19.21 16.90
CA ARG A 335 29.96 20.63 17.06
C ARG A 335 29.60 21.23 15.72
N SER A 336 28.51 21.99 15.67
CA SER A 336 28.09 22.71 14.49
C SER A 336 27.83 24.17 14.88
N GLN A 337 28.50 25.09 14.23
CA GLN A 337 28.34 26.55 14.42
C GLN A 337 28.39 27.26 13.06
N ASN A 338 27.37 28.05 12.76
CA ASN A 338 27.24 28.73 11.48
C ASN A 338 27.37 27.73 10.30
N ASN A 339 28.33 27.93 9.42
CA ASN A 339 28.61 27.07 8.28
C ASN A 339 29.73 26.06 8.54
N SER A 340 30.18 25.92 9.78
CA SER A 340 31.24 24.99 10.17
C SER A 340 30.67 23.87 11.03
N SER A 341 31.03 22.66 10.72
CA SER A 341 30.66 21.47 11.49
C SER A 341 31.85 20.52 11.56
N THR A 342 32.17 20.06 12.75
CA THR A 342 33.33 19.19 12.99
C THR A 342 32.95 18.08 13.98
N ILE A 343 33.36 16.87 13.66
CA ILE A 343 33.35 15.72 14.57
C ILE A 343 34.81 15.42 14.92
N SER A 344 35.16 15.49 16.20
CA SER A 344 36.55 15.29 16.61
C SER A 344 36.65 14.69 18.00
N ASN A 345 37.79 14.02 18.23
CA ASN A 345 38.30 13.67 19.55
C ASN A 345 39.80 14.00 19.60
N ALA A 346 40.53 13.53 20.61
CA ALA A 346 41.98 13.81 20.75
C ALA A 346 42.84 13.17 19.63
N GLU A 347 42.31 12.22 18.88
CA GLU A 347 43.06 11.39 17.92
C GLU A 347 42.63 11.65 16.45
N HIS A 348 41.38 12.02 16.23
CA HIS A 348 40.81 12.19 14.89
C HIS A 348 39.95 13.43 14.80
N SER A 349 39.92 14.02 13.63
CA SER A 349 39.03 15.13 13.30
C SER A 349 38.48 15.01 11.89
N LEU A 350 37.17 15.23 11.73
CA LEU A 350 36.45 15.20 10.45
C LEU A 350 35.62 16.46 10.32
N ASN A 351 35.81 17.21 9.24
CA ASN A 351 34.94 18.30 8.88
C ASN A 351 33.73 17.76 8.10
N VAL A 352 32.54 18.12 8.55
CA VAL A 352 31.27 17.68 7.96
C VAL A 352 30.51 18.91 7.47
N ASN A 353 30.18 18.93 6.20
CA ASN A 353 29.25 19.93 5.68
C ASN A 353 27.84 19.59 6.16
N VAL A 354 27.22 20.55 6.84
CA VAL A 354 25.82 20.46 7.30
C VAL A 354 24.96 21.47 6.57
N ALA A 355 23.65 21.35 6.68
CA ALA A 355 22.73 22.33 6.14
C ALA A 355 23.03 23.71 6.73
N SER A 356 23.14 24.72 5.87
CA SER A 356 23.28 26.10 6.31
C SER A 356 21.96 26.61 6.89
N SER A 357 22.01 27.68 7.66
CA SER A 357 20.82 28.35 8.17
C SER A 357 20.11 29.22 7.11
N SER A 358 20.43 29.04 5.83
CA SER A 358 19.79 29.77 4.74
C SER A 358 18.28 29.49 4.71
N ASN A 359 17.52 30.51 4.35
CA ASN A 359 16.07 30.37 4.22
C ASN A 359 15.63 29.53 3.00
N ASN A 360 16.57 29.14 2.15
CA ASN A 360 16.33 28.26 1.01
C ASN A 360 16.58 26.81 1.43
N LEU A 361 15.51 26.07 1.70
CA LEU A 361 15.56 24.69 2.14
C LEU A 361 16.35 23.78 1.18
N PHE A 362 16.23 24.00 -0.13
CA PHE A 362 16.93 23.18 -1.14
C PHE A 362 18.45 23.40 -1.10
N ASP A 363 18.86 24.65 -1.05
CA ASP A 363 20.29 24.97 -0.99
C ASP A 363 20.92 24.46 0.31
N SER A 364 20.22 24.59 1.43
CA SER A 364 20.71 24.12 2.72
C SER A 364 20.82 22.59 2.78
N LEU A 365 19.92 21.87 2.18
CA LEU A 365 19.93 20.40 2.14
C LEU A 365 21.04 19.84 1.24
N ASN A 366 21.39 20.53 0.14
CA ASN A 366 22.48 20.13 -0.74
C ASN A 366 23.85 20.12 -0.06
N HIS A 367 24.06 20.93 0.96
CA HIS A 367 25.33 21.00 1.68
C HIS A 367 25.52 19.89 2.70
N GLY A 368 24.51 19.10 3.01
CA GLY A 368 24.61 18.00 3.94
C GLY A 368 25.43 16.83 3.38
N LYS A 369 26.49 16.42 4.09
CA LYS A 369 27.33 15.27 3.75
C LYS A 369 27.09 14.12 4.71
N SER A 370 27.19 12.90 4.21
CA SER A 370 27.06 11.67 5.02
C SER A 370 28.36 11.36 5.76
N VAL A 371 28.26 10.66 6.90
CA VAL A 371 29.38 10.21 7.71
C VAL A 371 29.32 8.69 7.87
N VAL A 372 30.44 8.04 7.67
CA VAL A 372 30.63 6.60 7.92
C VAL A 372 31.30 6.41 9.28
N LEU A 373 30.75 5.56 10.13
CA LEU A 373 31.28 5.27 11.47
C LEU A 373 31.69 3.79 11.54
N GLU A 374 32.99 3.55 11.56
CA GLU A 374 33.58 2.21 11.62
C GLU A 374 34.04 1.87 13.03
N GLY A 375 34.19 0.58 13.32
CA GLY A 375 34.58 0.13 14.65
C GLY A 375 33.48 0.42 15.69
N ASN A 376 33.90 0.68 16.94
CA ASN A 376 32.98 1.00 18.04
C ASN A 376 33.31 2.37 18.65
N GLY A 377 32.30 3.07 19.15
CA GLY A 377 32.56 4.38 19.76
C GLY A 377 31.33 5.07 20.36
N VAL A 378 31.56 6.28 20.80
CA VAL A 378 30.56 7.21 21.32
C VAL A 378 30.58 8.48 20.47
N LEU A 379 29.43 8.90 20.00
CA LEU A 379 29.23 10.16 19.30
C LEU A 379 28.38 11.08 20.19
N GLU A 380 28.98 12.15 20.69
CA GLU A 380 28.33 13.12 21.56
C GLU A 380 28.09 14.44 20.81
N LEU A 381 26.82 14.77 20.62
CA LEU A 381 26.38 16.02 20.00
C LEU A 381 26.47 17.15 21.04
N GLN A 382 27.23 18.17 20.74
CA GLN A 382 27.43 19.31 21.64
C GLN A 382 26.30 20.35 21.53
N ASN A 383 25.62 20.37 20.42
CA ASN A 383 24.47 21.22 20.12
C ASN A 383 23.53 20.51 19.09
N ASN A 384 22.41 21.11 18.78
CA ASN A 384 21.53 20.60 17.76
C ASN A 384 22.25 20.52 16.41
N ILE A 385 22.15 19.36 15.74
CA ILE A 385 22.79 19.11 14.46
C ILE A 385 21.71 19.00 13.38
N ASN A 386 21.84 19.81 12.33
CA ASN A 386 21.10 19.67 11.09
C ASN A 386 22.09 19.23 10.00
N GLN A 387 22.09 17.94 9.71
CA GLN A 387 22.95 17.34 8.68
C GLN A 387 22.33 17.41 7.26
N GLY A 388 21.14 17.98 7.14
CA GLY A 388 20.46 18.14 5.84
C GLY A 388 20.19 16.79 5.17
N ALA A 389 20.64 16.63 3.91
CA ALA A 389 20.56 15.37 3.18
C ALA A 389 21.68 14.38 3.54
N GLY A 390 22.57 14.69 4.49
CA GLY A 390 23.57 13.77 5.01
C GLY A 390 22.96 12.73 5.94
N GLY A 391 23.46 11.50 5.85
CA GLY A 391 23.07 10.39 6.72
C GLY A 391 24.23 9.86 7.56
N LEU A 392 23.93 8.96 8.46
CA LEU A 392 24.91 8.25 9.30
C LEU A 392 24.93 6.77 8.95
N PHE A 393 26.08 6.26 8.56
CA PHE A 393 26.30 4.86 8.22
C PHE A 393 27.13 4.19 9.31
N PHE A 394 26.48 3.37 10.14
CA PHE A 394 27.11 2.68 11.24
C PHE A 394 27.57 1.28 10.81
N LYS A 395 28.90 1.08 10.76
CA LYS A 395 29.56 -0.21 10.54
C LYS A 395 30.10 -0.82 11.83
N GLY A 396 29.79 -0.22 12.97
CA GLY A 396 30.17 -0.67 14.31
C GLY A 396 29.08 -0.36 15.33
N ASN A 397 29.36 -0.74 16.59
CA ASN A 397 28.48 -0.43 17.71
C ASN A 397 28.78 0.99 18.23
N TYR A 398 27.74 1.82 18.32
CA TYR A 398 27.86 3.20 18.77
C TYR A 398 26.80 3.57 19.80
N GLU A 399 27.18 4.46 20.71
CA GLU A 399 26.23 5.26 21.48
C GLU A 399 26.20 6.67 20.90
N VAL A 400 25.01 7.13 20.47
CA VAL A 400 24.78 8.51 20.02
C VAL A 400 24.01 9.24 21.10
N LYS A 401 24.60 10.28 21.68
CA LYS A 401 24.01 11.04 22.78
C LYS A 401 24.20 12.53 22.59
N GLY A 402 23.39 13.32 23.27
CA GLY A 402 23.56 14.77 23.37
C GLY A 402 24.30 15.14 24.65
N LYS A 403 24.99 16.27 24.64
CA LYS A 403 25.51 16.90 25.84
C LYS A 403 24.41 17.17 26.87
N THR A 404 23.20 17.42 26.41
CA THR A 404 21.98 17.53 27.22
C THR A 404 20.86 16.67 26.58
N ASN A 405 19.85 16.31 27.36
CA ASN A 405 18.76 15.43 26.92
C ASN A 405 17.88 16.01 25.78
N ASN A 406 17.91 17.32 25.53
CA ASN A 406 17.06 17.98 24.54
C ASN A 406 17.75 18.22 23.20
N ILE A 407 18.98 17.75 23.03
CA ILE A 407 19.72 17.91 21.78
C ILE A 407 19.07 17.05 20.70
N THR A 408 18.96 17.63 19.51
CA THR A 408 18.33 17.01 18.35
C THR A 408 19.33 16.76 17.22
N TRP A 409 19.07 15.71 16.46
CA TRP A 409 19.69 15.42 15.18
C TRP A 409 18.66 15.36 14.08
N LEU A 410 18.94 16.03 12.95
CA LEU A 410 18.20 15.96 11.71
C LEU A 410 19.16 15.57 10.59
N GLY A 411 18.76 14.60 9.78
CA GLY A 411 19.53 14.16 8.61
C GLY A 411 18.70 13.29 7.69
N ALA A 412 19.32 12.75 6.65
CA ALA A 412 18.65 11.89 5.67
C ALA A 412 18.16 10.57 6.27
N GLY A 413 18.90 10.05 7.24
CA GLY A 413 18.57 8.80 7.90
C GLY A 413 19.81 8.12 8.48
N ILE A 414 19.59 6.97 9.07
CA ILE A 414 20.65 6.13 9.65
C ILE A 414 20.59 4.73 9.01
N ASP A 415 21.75 4.18 8.73
CA ASP A 415 21.93 2.82 8.25
C ASP A 415 22.83 2.06 9.23
N ILE A 416 22.37 0.93 9.73
CA ILE A 416 23.12 0.12 10.71
C ILE A 416 23.32 -1.26 10.09
N VAL A 417 24.57 -1.68 9.89
CA VAL A 417 24.87 -2.97 9.28
C VAL A 417 24.46 -4.12 10.20
N GLU A 418 24.22 -5.27 9.61
CA GLU A 418 23.82 -6.50 10.30
C GLU A 418 24.78 -6.86 11.43
N GLY A 419 24.21 -7.27 12.57
CA GLY A 419 24.99 -7.67 13.77
C GLY A 419 25.57 -6.50 14.58
N LYS A 420 25.25 -5.25 14.23
CA LYS A 420 25.64 -4.05 14.99
C LYS A 420 24.43 -3.40 15.66
N GLU A 421 24.72 -2.73 16.77
CA GLU A 421 23.75 -2.01 17.58
C GLU A 421 24.17 -0.55 17.77
N VAL A 422 23.21 0.34 17.62
CA VAL A 422 23.35 1.77 17.94
C VAL A 422 22.38 2.13 19.05
N VAL A 423 22.92 2.60 20.17
CA VAL A 423 22.13 3.16 21.27
C VAL A 423 21.88 4.63 20.96
N TRP A 424 20.60 4.99 20.74
CA TRP A 424 20.19 6.31 20.29
C TRP A 424 19.55 7.10 21.43
N LYS A 425 20.24 8.14 21.91
CA LYS A 425 19.82 8.94 23.06
C LYS A 425 19.54 10.40 22.72
N VAL A 426 19.47 10.74 21.45
CA VAL A 426 19.13 12.09 20.97
C VAL A 426 17.70 12.14 20.47
N HIS A 427 17.12 13.34 20.43
CA HIS A 427 15.79 13.56 19.89
C HIS A 427 15.83 13.96 18.42
N ASN A 428 14.68 13.99 17.77
CA ASN A 428 14.50 14.63 16.48
C ASN A 428 13.76 15.95 16.66
N PRO A 429 13.97 16.95 15.78
CA PRO A 429 13.10 18.12 15.72
C PRO A 429 11.62 17.71 15.53
N SER A 430 10.73 18.54 16.02
CA SER A 430 9.29 18.38 15.72
C SER A 430 9.09 18.30 14.22
N ASP A 431 8.24 17.37 13.77
CA ASP A 431 7.94 17.10 12.36
C ASP A 431 9.10 16.54 11.50
N ASP A 432 10.30 16.36 12.03
CA ASP A 432 11.32 15.59 11.35
C ASP A 432 11.01 14.09 11.39
N ARG A 433 11.38 13.39 10.33
CA ARG A 433 11.19 11.95 10.16
C ARG A 433 12.55 11.26 10.11
N LEU A 434 12.92 10.57 11.20
CA LEU A 434 14.09 9.70 11.21
C LEU A 434 13.83 8.49 10.30
N ALA A 435 14.63 8.32 9.26
CA ALA A 435 14.61 7.12 8.43
C ALA A 435 15.63 6.11 8.96
N LYS A 436 15.21 4.88 9.26
CA LYS A 436 16.07 3.80 9.73
C LYS A 436 16.15 2.69 8.70
N LEU A 437 17.35 2.40 8.24
CA LEU A 437 17.70 1.31 7.32
C LEU A 437 18.81 0.42 7.91
N GLY A 438 19.18 -0.60 7.14
CA GLY A 438 20.16 -1.60 7.53
C GLY A 438 19.61 -2.64 8.50
N LYS A 439 20.12 -3.86 8.43
CA LYS A 439 19.63 -5.01 9.21
C LYS A 439 20.02 -4.99 10.68
N GLY A 440 20.87 -4.05 11.11
CA GLY A 440 21.28 -3.89 12.49
C GLY A 440 20.21 -3.31 13.39
N THR A 441 20.51 -3.19 14.67
CA THR A 441 19.59 -2.78 15.73
C THR A 441 19.77 -1.32 16.12
N LEU A 442 18.66 -0.59 16.19
CA LEU A 442 18.57 0.72 16.83
C LEU A 442 17.87 0.58 18.17
N LEU A 443 18.60 0.84 19.26
CA LEU A 443 18.07 0.88 20.62
C LEU A 443 17.83 2.34 21.03
N VAL A 444 16.56 2.75 21.09
CA VAL A 444 16.15 4.11 21.43
C VAL A 444 16.02 4.24 22.95
N GLN A 445 16.96 4.97 23.56
CA GLN A 445 17.05 5.14 25.01
C GLN A 445 17.29 6.61 25.44
N GLY A 446 16.75 7.57 24.69
CA GLY A 446 16.72 8.97 25.13
C GLY A 446 15.87 9.17 26.38
N ILE A 447 15.83 10.40 26.89
CA ILE A 447 15.08 10.76 28.09
C ILE A 447 13.97 11.75 27.71
N GLY A 448 12.76 11.49 28.21
CA GLY A 448 11.62 12.36 28.01
C GLY A 448 10.90 12.14 26.68
N GLU A 449 10.07 13.11 26.29
CA GLU A 449 9.27 13.03 25.09
C GLU A 449 10.02 13.53 23.85
N ASN A 450 10.23 12.65 22.88
CA ASN A 450 10.70 13.00 21.54
C ASN A 450 9.52 13.39 20.66
N LYS A 451 9.57 14.62 20.13
CA LYS A 451 8.51 15.17 19.28
C LYS A 451 8.66 14.79 17.81
N GLY A 452 9.78 14.21 17.43
CA GLY A 452 10.05 13.75 16.08
C GLY A 452 9.31 12.45 15.76
N ARG A 453 9.34 12.07 14.50
CA ARG A 453 8.76 10.85 13.94
C ARG A 453 9.84 9.87 13.54
N ILE A 454 9.51 8.59 13.42
CA ILE A 454 10.40 7.57 12.87
C ILE A 454 9.68 6.75 11.80
N LYS A 455 10.41 6.38 10.76
CA LYS A 455 9.98 5.39 9.76
C LYS A 455 11.06 4.32 9.61
N VAL A 456 10.68 3.08 9.88
CA VAL A 456 11.57 1.93 9.93
C VAL A 456 11.39 1.10 8.67
N GLY A 457 12.45 1.00 7.87
CA GLY A 457 12.45 0.25 6.61
C GLY A 457 13.20 -1.07 6.66
N ASP A 458 14.07 -1.28 7.66
CA ASP A 458 14.82 -2.53 7.79
C ASP A 458 15.38 -2.74 9.20
N GLY A 459 15.70 -4.00 9.53
CA GLY A 459 16.34 -4.40 10.78
C GLY A 459 15.42 -4.31 11.99
N THR A 460 16.01 -4.08 13.15
CA THR A 460 15.29 -4.03 14.42
C THR A 460 15.37 -2.65 15.05
N VAL A 461 14.25 -2.16 15.57
CA VAL A 461 14.18 -0.97 16.41
C VAL A 461 13.57 -1.36 17.75
N ILE A 462 14.27 -1.09 18.84
CA ILE A 462 13.80 -1.33 20.20
C ILE A 462 13.48 0.04 20.81
N LEU A 463 12.23 0.27 21.14
CA LEU A 463 11.78 1.49 21.77
C LEU A 463 11.80 1.33 23.30
N ASP A 464 12.77 1.99 23.93
CA ASP A 464 13.04 1.95 25.36
C ASP A 464 13.33 3.36 25.89
N GLN A 465 12.60 4.37 25.38
CA GLN A 465 12.73 5.75 25.83
C GLN A 465 12.49 5.84 27.34
N GLN A 466 13.36 6.54 28.06
CA GLN A 466 13.34 6.67 29.49
C GLN A 466 12.47 7.85 29.95
N ALA A 467 11.88 7.73 31.13
CA ALA A 467 11.04 8.78 31.70
C ALA A 467 11.87 10.02 32.08
N ASP A 468 11.34 11.21 31.77
CA ASP A 468 11.81 12.46 32.35
C ASP A 468 11.29 12.64 33.80
N ALA A 469 11.65 13.74 34.42
CA ALA A 469 11.21 14.09 35.77
C ALA A 469 9.65 14.23 35.90
N ARG A 470 8.94 14.32 34.79
CA ARG A 470 7.47 14.37 34.71
C ARG A 470 6.85 13.02 34.34
N GLY A 471 7.67 11.96 34.24
CA GLY A 471 7.21 10.63 33.88
C GLY A 471 6.90 10.42 32.40
N LYS A 472 7.28 11.33 31.50
CA LYS A 472 7.06 11.18 30.06
C LYS A 472 8.12 10.31 29.41
N THR A 473 7.71 9.33 28.59
CA THR A 473 8.56 8.29 28.00
C THR A 473 8.38 8.10 26.50
N ARG A 474 7.72 9.02 25.79
CA ARG A 474 7.38 8.85 24.38
C ARG A 474 8.64 8.87 23.51
N ALA A 475 8.95 7.74 22.86
CA ALA A 475 10.09 7.60 21.97
C ALA A 475 9.92 8.42 20.69
N PHE A 476 8.72 8.41 20.08
CA PHE A 476 8.40 9.17 18.87
C PHE A 476 6.93 9.58 18.87
N SER A 477 6.64 10.68 18.18
CA SER A 477 5.26 11.17 17.97
C SER A 477 4.48 10.32 16.95
N VAL A 478 5.17 9.75 15.96
CA VAL A 478 4.60 8.84 14.94
C VAL A 478 5.62 7.73 14.65
N LEU A 479 5.12 6.52 14.50
CA LEU A 479 5.90 5.34 14.11
C LEU A 479 5.36 4.76 12.82
N GLY A 480 6.16 4.78 11.74
CA GLY A 480 5.90 4.08 10.50
C GLY A 480 6.71 2.79 10.39
N ILE A 481 6.05 1.68 10.09
CA ILE A 481 6.66 0.37 9.86
C ILE A 481 6.39 -0.01 8.41
N VAL A 482 7.46 -0.14 7.60
CA VAL A 482 7.31 -0.24 6.14
C VAL A 482 8.26 -1.29 5.54
N SER A 483 8.03 -1.67 4.30
CA SER A 483 8.87 -2.55 3.47
C SER A 483 8.78 -4.06 3.74
N GLY A 484 8.06 -4.48 4.77
CA GLY A 484 7.95 -5.90 5.16
C GLY A 484 9.15 -6.47 5.93
N ARG A 485 10.23 -5.72 6.07
CA ARG A 485 11.50 -6.20 6.61
C ARG A 485 11.72 -5.95 8.11
N PRO A 486 11.26 -4.80 8.67
CA PRO A 486 11.63 -4.45 10.02
C PRO A 486 10.79 -5.14 11.09
N THR A 487 11.38 -5.20 12.30
CA THR A 487 10.68 -5.48 13.55
C THR A 487 10.87 -4.32 14.51
N VAL A 488 9.78 -3.79 15.05
CA VAL A 488 9.81 -2.77 16.10
C VAL A 488 9.32 -3.38 17.40
N VAL A 489 10.13 -3.31 18.44
CA VAL A 489 9.89 -3.90 19.76
C VAL A 489 9.56 -2.81 20.78
N LEU A 490 8.47 -2.97 21.51
CA LEU A 490 8.06 -2.05 22.57
C LEU A 490 8.54 -2.55 23.95
N LYS A 491 9.36 -1.77 24.66
CA LYS A 491 9.72 -2.09 26.05
C LYS A 491 8.62 -1.75 27.03
N ASN A 492 7.78 -0.77 26.71
CA ASN A 492 6.54 -0.47 27.44
C ASN A 492 5.49 0.14 26.50
N ALA A 493 4.25 0.20 26.96
CA ALA A 493 3.10 0.65 26.16
C ALA A 493 3.09 2.17 25.86
N GLN A 494 3.94 2.96 26.52
CA GLN A 494 3.90 4.42 26.42
C GLN A 494 4.90 4.98 25.38
N GLN A 495 5.62 4.10 24.67
CA GLN A 495 6.66 4.50 23.72
C GLN A 495 6.12 5.29 22.52
N VAL A 496 4.95 4.96 22.05
CA VAL A 496 4.24 5.66 20.98
C VAL A 496 2.74 5.59 21.28
N ASP A 497 2.01 6.63 20.93
CA ASP A 497 0.55 6.56 20.92
C ASP A 497 0.10 5.49 19.91
N PRO A 498 -0.68 4.47 20.30
CA PRO A 498 -1.10 3.42 19.38
C PRO A 498 -1.77 3.94 18.10
N ASP A 499 -2.58 5.00 18.19
CA ASP A 499 -3.24 5.60 17.04
C ASP A 499 -2.27 6.39 16.11
N GLN A 500 -1.02 6.57 16.54
CA GLN A 500 0.07 7.15 15.74
C GLN A 500 1.01 6.10 15.15
N ILE A 501 0.71 4.82 15.32
CA ILE A 501 1.43 3.73 14.66
C ILE A 501 0.72 3.42 13.34
N TYR A 502 1.48 3.34 12.24
CA TYR A 502 0.96 2.90 10.96
C TYR A 502 1.89 1.89 10.29
N PHE A 503 1.28 0.98 9.54
CA PHE A 503 2.00 0.07 8.65
C PHE A 503 1.84 0.56 7.20
N GLY A 504 2.96 0.97 6.61
CA GLY A 504 2.97 1.40 5.21
C GLY A 504 3.14 0.23 4.24
N PHE A 505 3.68 0.50 3.08
CA PHE A 505 3.87 -0.49 2.03
C PHE A 505 4.58 -1.75 2.53
N ARG A 506 3.96 -2.91 2.36
CA ARG A 506 4.42 -4.22 2.85
C ARG A 506 4.60 -4.32 4.36
N GLY A 507 4.25 -3.31 5.12
CA GLY A 507 4.27 -3.32 6.59
C GLY A 507 5.58 -3.78 7.22
N GLY A 508 5.49 -4.70 8.13
CA GLY A 508 6.54 -5.26 8.98
C GLY A 508 5.95 -5.71 10.30
N ARG A 509 6.79 -6.01 11.29
CA ARG A 509 6.36 -6.49 12.61
C ARG A 509 6.36 -5.40 13.67
N LEU A 510 5.25 -5.30 14.39
CA LEU A 510 5.18 -4.63 15.69
C LEU A 510 5.14 -5.70 16.77
N ASP A 511 6.23 -5.83 17.53
CA ASP A 511 6.32 -6.75 18.66
C ASP A 511 5.90 -6.02 19.94
N LEU A 512 4.77 -6.41 20.47
CA LEU A 512 4.21 -5.84 21.69
C LEU A 512 5.02 -6.23 22.95
N ASN A 513 5.82 -7.29 22.88
CA ASN A 513 6.75 -7.71 23.92
C ASN A 513 6.10 -7.78 25.31
N GLY A 514 4.93 -8.38 25.42
CA GLY A 514 4.18 -8.54 26.68
C GLY A 514 3.36 -7.31 27.09
N ASN A 515 3.27 -6.28 26.26
CA ASN A 515 2.48 -5.08 26.55
C ASN A 515 1.06 -5.17 26.01
N ALA A 516 0.16 -4.40 26.61
CA ALA A 516 -1.20 -4.19 26.13
C ALA A 516 -1.33 -2.82 25.46
N LEU A 517 -1.87 -2.80 24.25
CA LEU A 517 -2.14 -1.58 23.48
C LEU A 517 -3.62 -1.46 23.14
N SER A 518 -4.10 -0.23 23.17
CA SER A 518 -5.48 0.11 22.77
C SER A 518 -5.44 1.04 21.56
N PHE A 519 -5.99 0.58 20.45
CA PHE A 519 -6.11 1.31 19.20
C PHE A 519 -7.56 1.72 18.95
N THR A 520 -7.75 2.84 18.30
CA THR A 520 -9.04 3.13 17.65
C THR A 520 -9.25 2.14 16.51
N HIS A 521 -8.25 2.00 15.62
CA HIS A 521 -8.09 0.91 14.66
C HIS A 521 -6.61 0.76 14.31
N ILE A 522 -6.21 -0.40 13.81
CA ILE A 522 -4.84 -0.62 13.34
C ILE A 522 -4.72 0.00 11.94
N ARG A 523 -3.87 1.02 11.82
CA ARG A 523 -3.65 1.75 10.56
C ARG A 523 -2.70 0.98 9.66
N ASN A 524 -3.16 0.51 8.52
CA ASN A 524 -2.34 -0.26 7.58
C ASN A 524 -2.75 -0.06 6.12
N VAL A 525 -1.81 -0.23 5.20
CA VAL A 525 -2.05 -0.14 3.75
C VAL A 525 -2.46 -1.49 3.20
N ASP A 526 -1.65 -2.51 3.39
CA ASP A 526 -1.79 -3.82 2.78
C ASP A 526 -1.61 -4.97 3.81
N GLU A 527 -1.56 -6.19 3.34
CA GLU A 527 -1.48 -7.39 4.17
C GLU A 527 -0.10 -7.65 4.78
N GLY A 528 0.90 -6.83 4.50
CA GLY A 528 2.24 -6.96 5.09
C GLY A 528 2.33 -6.55 6.56
N ALA A 529 1.30 -5.90 7.10
CA ALA A 529 1.23 -5.51 8.51
C ALA A 529 1.13 -6.73 9.42
N GLN A 530 1.97 -6.78 10.45
CA GLN A 530 1.99 -7.87 11.41
C GLN A 530 2.13 -7.36 12.84
N VAL A 531 1.21 -7.77 13.73
CA VAL A 531 1.29 -7.48 15.16
C VAL A 531 1.55 -8.80 15.88
N VAL A 532 2.64 -8.86 16.65
CA VAL A 532 3.12 -10.09 17.29
C VAL A 532 3.41 -9.86 18.77
N ASN A 533 3.53 -10.96 19.51
CA ASN A 533 4.14 -11.00 20.83
C ASN A 533 5.24 -12.05 20.84
N HIS A 534 6.50 -11.62 20.79
CA HIS A 534 7.64 -12.54 20.90
C HIS A 534 7.98 -12.89 22.35
N ASN A 535 7.37 -12.19 23.33
CA ASN A 535 7.54 -12.51 24.75
C ASN A 535 6.72 -13.77 25.10
N THR A 536 7.42 -14.83 25.46
CA THR A 536 6.79 -16.12 25.81
C THR A 536 6.35 -16.22 27.27
N THR A 537 6.69 -15.22 28.09
CA THR A 537 6.38 -15.19 29.52
C THR A 537 5.17 -14.31 29.81
N ASN A 538 5.08 -13.16 29.16
CA ASN A 538 4.04 -12.18 29.37
C ASN A 538 3.10 -12.13 28.17
N ALA A 539 1.80 -12.24 28.43
CA ALA A 539 0.78 -12.09 27.41
C ALA A 539 0.66 -10.63 26.95
N SER A 540 0.38 -10.44 25.67
CA SER A 540 0.02 -9.15 25.10
C SER A 540 -1.46 -9.10 24.74
N THR A 541 -2.03 -7.91 24.75
CA THR A 541 -3.42 -7.69 24.35
C THR A 541 -3.51 -6.49 23.39
N VAL A 542 -4.14 -6.71 22.25
CA VAL A 542 -4.59 -5.67 21.34
C VAL A 542 -6.07 -5.39 21.62
N THR A 543 -6.39 -4.17 22.02
CA THR A 543 -7.78 -3.73 22.16
C THR A 543 -8.14 -2.79 21.01
N LEU A 544 -9.27 -3.02 20.36
CA LEU A 544 -9.83 -2.14 19.33
C LEU A 544 -11.08 -1.48 19.85
N THR A 545 -11.11 -0.14 19.85
CA THR A 545 -12.22 0.66 20.42
C THR A 545 -13.13 1.26 19.35
N GLY A 546 -12.68 1.34 18.12
CA GLY A 546 -13.41 1.98 17.02
C GLY A 546 -13.57 3.49 17.18
N GLU A 547 -14.09 4.11 16.15
CA GLU A 547 -14.34 5.54 16.13
C GLU A 547 -15.64 5.88 16.90
N GLN A 548 -15.68 7.07 17.47
CA GLN A 548 -16.91 7.65 18.00
C GLN A 548 -17.89 7.89 16.85
N PHE A 549 -19.15 7.52 17.03
CA PHE A 549 -20.18 7.83 16.06
C PHE A 549 -20.49 9.33 16.04
N LEU A 550 -20.78 9.83 14.84
CA LEU A 550 -21.25 11.19 14.65
C LEU A 550 -22.60 11.36 15.34
N ARG A 551 -22.81 12.52 15.98
CA ARG A 551 -24.07 12.94 16.57
C ARG A 551 -24.69 14.10 15.77
N PRO A 552 -26.01 14.30 15.77
CA PRO A 552 -26.67 15.34 15.00
C PRO A 552 -26.16 16.77 15.26
N GLU A 553 -25.80 17.08 16.52
CA GLU A 553 -25.24 18.37 16.90
C GLU A 553 -23.87 18.68 16.34
N GLN A 554 -23.14 17.64 15.88
CA GLN A 554 -21.81 17.76 15.28
C GLN A 554 -21.85 17.97 13.77
N VAL A 555 -23.05 17.90 13.16
CA VAL A 555 -23.22 18.08 11.71
C VAL A 555 -23.13 19.56 11.38
N LEU A 556 -22.24 19.90 10.45
CA LEU A 556 -22.04 21.26 9.94
C LEU A 556 -22.85 21.45 8.65
N ILE A 557 -23.50 22.59 8.53
CA ILE A 557 -24.27 22.96 7.33
C ILE A 557 -23.53 24.08 6.61
N HIS A 558 -23.38 23.92 5.32
CA HIS A 558 -22.76 24.88 4.42
C HIS A 558 -23.75 25.34 3.37
N THR A 559 -23.87 26.64 3.21
CA THR A 559 -24.60 27.22 2.09
C THR A 559 -23.65 27.40 0.93
N ILE A 560 -24.01 26.83 -0.22
CA ILE A 560 -23.31 27.09 -1.48
C ILE A 560 -24.06 28.24 -2.14
N GLU A 561 -23.46 29.41 -2.14
CA GLU A 561 -23.95 30.54 -2.94
C GLU A 561 -23.54 30.34 -4.39
N PRO A 562 -24.42 30.46 -5.36
CA PRO A 562 -24.03 30.52 -6.77
C PRO A 562 -23.16 31.75 -6.94
N SER A 563 -21.93 31.59 -7.43
CA SER A 563 -21.09 32.73 -7.78
C SER A 563 -21.73 33.47 -8.96
N ALA A 564 -21.95 34.76 -8.79
CA ALA A 564 -22.43 35.65 -9.87
C ALA A 564 -21.37 35.88 -10.97
N GLU A 565 -20.22 35.24 -10.85
CA GLU A 565 -19.14 35.26 -11.84
C GLU A 565 -18.63 33.83 -12.08
N GLU A 566 -18.70 33.46 -13.34
CA GLU A 566 -18.34 32.12 -13.89
C GLU A 566 -16.91 31.65 -13.63
N ASP A 567 -16.07 32.37 -12.87
CA ASP A 567 -14.63 32.14 -12.91
C ASP A 567 -13.95 31.70 -11.61
N ASN A 568 -14.62 31.40 -10.51
CA ASN A 568 -13.87 30.95 -9.34
C ASN A 568 -14.54 29.92 -8.40
N PRO A 569 -14.57 28.62 -8.78
CA PRO A 569 -14.93 27.54 -7.85
C PRO A 569 -13.82 27.22 -6.83
N ARG A 570 -12.72 28.00 -6.77
CA ARG A 570 -11.50 27.64 -6.06
C ARG A 570 -11.49 27.84 -4.55
N LEU A 571 -12.49 28.45 -3.95
CA LEU A 571 -12.44 28.80 -2.51
C LEU A 571 -12.84 27.69 -1.55
N LEU A 572 -13.54 26.64 -1.99
CA LEU A 572 -13.93 25.50 -1.15
C LEU A 572 -13.04 24.25 -1.36
N THR A 573 -12.23 24.20 -2.40
CA THR A 573 -11.45 23.01 -2.79
C THR A 573 -10.17 22.77 -1.99
N ARG A 574 -9.75 23.67 -1.11
CA ARG A 574 -8.48 23.57 -0.36
C ARG A 574 -8.59 23.01 1.06
N ARG A 575 -9.78 22.80 1.60
CA ARG A 575 -9.94 22.11 2.87
C ARG A 575 -10.48 20.72 2.60
N ARG A 576 -9.69 19.69 2.91
CA ARG A 576 -10.18 18.32 3.01
C ARG A 576 -11.30 18.31 4.05
N ILE A 577 -12.53 18.38 3.59
CA ILE A 577 -13.71 18.32 4.43
C ILE A 577 -13.86 16.85 4.81
N PRO A 578 -13.83 16.47 6.11
CA PRO A 578 -14.03 15.11 6.52
C PRO A 578 -15.36 14.59 5.98
N TYR A 579 -15.28 13.51 5.21
CA TYR A 579 -16.43 12.86 4.63
C TYR A 579 -17.51 12.56 5.67
N GLY A 580 -18.76 12.90 5.35
CA GLY A 580 -19.95 12.53 6.12
C GLY A 580 -20.33 13.39 7.31
N ARG A 581 -19.59 14.47 7.61
CA ARG A 581 -19.95 15.42 8.69
C ARG A 581 -20.64 16.69 8.18
N HIS A 582 -20.65 16.91 6.89
CA HIS A 582 -21.06 18.16 6.28
C HIS A 582 -22.31 17.98 5.42
N LEU A 583 -23.25 18.86 5.61
CA LEU A 583 -24.42 19.05 4.74
C LEU A 583 -24.25 20.31 3.93
N TYR A 584 -24.71 20.27 2.70
CA TYR A 584 -24.67 21.37 1.78
C TYR A 584 -26.09 21.73 1.35
N LEU A 585 -26.36 23.01 1.30
CA LEU A 585 -27.60 23.59 0.85
C LEU A 585 -27.30 24.62 -0.22
N ASN A 586 -27.93 24.51 -1.36
CA ASN A 586 -27.86 25.55 -2.41
C ASN A 586 -29.13 26.38 -2.38
N MET A 587 -29.03 27.66 -1.98
CA MET A 587 -30.16 28.55 -1.71
C MET A 587 -30.91 28.99 -2.97
N ASP A 588 -30.25 29.12 -4.12
CA ASP A 588 -30.88 29.77 -5.28
C ASP A 588 -31.65 28.81 -6.21
N ASN A 589 -31.21 27.55 -6.32
CA ASN A 589 -31.79 26.59 -7.25
C ASN A 589 -32.32 25.30 -6.62
N CYS A 590 -31.98 25.00 -5.41
CA CYS A 590 -32.34 23.73 -4.75
C CYS A 590 -33.44 23.86 -3.70
N GLY A 591 -33.89 25.07 -3.36
CA GLY A 591 -34.80 25.29 -2.24
C GLY A 591 -34.19 24.76 -0.92
N ASN A 592 -35.00 24.26 -0.01
CA ASN A 592 -34.53 23.68 1.26
C ASN A 592 -34.12 22.20 1.12
N ARG A 593 -33.37 21.86 0.08
CA ARG A 593 -32.88 20.47 -0.11
C ARG A 593 -31.43 20.35 0.33
N TYR A 594 -31.18 19.41 1.24
CA TYR A 594 -29.88 19.17 1.84
C TYR A 594 -29.22 17.95 1.21
N PHE A 595 -27.91 18.09 0.90
CA PHE A 595 -27.11 17.04 0.29
C PHE A 595 -25.84 16.78 1.08
N ALA A 596 -25.34 15.56 1.06
CA ALA A 596 -24.03 15.19 1.52
C ALA A 596 -23.15 14.78 0.34
N LEU A 597 -21.89 15.20 0.38
CA LEU A 597 -20.91 14.83 -0.63
C LEU A 597 -20.44 13.38 -0.42
N LYS A 598 -20.40 12.60 -1.49
CA LYS A 598 -19.89 11.22 -1.47
C LYS A 598 -18.37 11.20 -1.42
N ALA A 599 -17.79 10.11 -0.90
CA ALA A 599 -16.35 9.95 -0.77
C ALA A 599 -15.61 10.09 -2.12
N GLY A 600 -14.48 10.80 -2.13
CA GLY A 600 -13.67 11.01 -3.32
C GLY A 600 -14.28 11.95 -4.37
N LYS A 601 -15.37 12.64 -4.04
CA LYS A 601 -16.05 13.60 -4.92
C LYS A 601 -15.75 15.03 -4.53
N SER A 602 -16.00 15.97 -5.45
CA SER A 602 -15.71 17.39 -5.28
C SER A 602 -16.97 18.20 -5.06
N THR A 603 -16.86 19.26 -4.26
CA THR A 603 -17.94 20.26 -4.12
C THR A 603 -18.22 21.04 -5.42
N SER A 604 -17.33 20.96 -6.39
CA SER A 604 -17.54 21.52 -7.74
C SER A 604 -18.44 20.63 -8.61
N ASP A 605 -18.71 19.39 -8.21
CA ASP A 605 -19.59 18.51 -8.95
C ASP A 605 -21.03 19.02 -8.85
N ALA A 606 -21.78 18.94 -9.96
CA ALA A 606 -23.13 19.45 -10.04
C ALA A 606 -24.08 18.81 -9.00
N MET A 607 -24.65 19.62 -8.13
CA MET A 607 -25.67 19.18 -7.16
C MET A 607 -27.01 18.97 -7.89
N PRO A 608 -27.75 17.90 -7.60
CA PRO A 608 -29.03 17.62 -8.30
C PRO A 608 -30.16 18.50 -7.77
N CYS A 609 -30.06 19.82 -7.99
CA CYS A 609 -31.01 20.81 -7.59
C CYS A 609 -32.34 20.61 -8.30
N GLY A 610 -33.43 20.85 -7.59
CA GLY A 610 -34.81 20.68 -8.13
C GLY A 610 -35.36 19.26 -8.02
N SER A 611 -34.57 18.27 -7.60
CA SER A 611 -35.01 16.90 -7.32
C SER A 611 -34.58 16.41 -5.96
N GLU A 612 -35.32 15.46 -5.42
CA GLU A 612 -34.99 14.77 -4.15
C GLU A 612 -34.22 13.47 -4.42
N THR A 613 -33.38 13.47 -5.45
CA THR A 613 -32.62 12.31 -5.92
C THR A 613 -31.14 12.50 -5.67
N SER A 614 -30.46 11.39 -5.38
CA SER A 614 -29.01 11.33 -5.31
C SER A 614 -28.43 11.19 -6.73
N ASN A 615 -27.17 11.65 -6.91
CA ASN A 615 -26.39 11.38 -8.12
C ASN A 615 -25.04 10.76 -7.76
N ASP A 616 -24.11 10.66 -8.71
CA ASP A 616 -22.81 10.04 -8.51
C ASP A 616 -21.96 10.73 -7.44
N SER A 617 -22.13 12.04 -7.24
CA SER A 617 -21.34 12.85 -6.31
C SER A 617 -22.10 13.26 -5.05
N TRP A 618 -23.41 13.36 -5.12
CA TRP A 618 -24.24 13.88 -4.05
C TRP A 618 -25.30 12.91 -3.59
N GLU A 619 -25.46 12.78 -2.27
CA GLU A 619 -26.50 12.00 -1.63
C GLU A 619 -27.57 12.93 -1.04
N PHE A 620 -28.82 12.77 -1.44
CA PHE A 620 -29.94 13.54 -0.91
C PHE A 620 -30.26 13.16 0.54
N MET A 621 -30.28 14.13 1.42
CA MET A 621 -30.42 13.92 2.88
C MET A 621 -31.77 14.35 3.44
N GLY A 622 -32.50 15.24 2.79
CA GLY A 622 -33.82 15.68 3.24
C GLY A 622 -34.16 17.11 2.90
N THR A 623 -35.38 17.53 3.24
CA THR A 623 -35.91 18.87 2.99
C THR A 623 -35.96 19.73 4.27
N THR A 624 -35.79 19.13 5.42
CA THR A 624 -35.66 19.85 6.68
C THR A 624 -34.29 19.63 7.31
N GLN A 625 -33.81 20.62 8.06
CA GLN A 625 -32.52 20.53 8.72
C GLN A 625 -32.43 19.35 9.68
N ALA A 626 -33.51 19.11 10.45
CA ALA A 626 -33.55 18.03 11.44
C ALA A 626 -33.48 16.65 10.77
N GLU A 627 -34.29 16.45 9.73
CA GLU A 627 -34.30 15.23 8.94
C GLU A 627 -32.94 14.98 8.28
N ALA A 628 -32.38 16.00 7.61
CA ALA A 628 -31.10 15.91 6.94
C ALA A 628 -29.94 15.60 7.89
N LYS A 629 -29.93 16.20 9.07
CA LYS A 629 -28.94 15.89 10.12
C LYS A 629 -29.07 14.46 10.62
N ALA A 630 -30.28 13.99 10.89
CA ALA A 630 -30.51 12.62 11.31
C ALA A 630 -30.06 11.61 10.23
N LYS A 631 -30.44 11.85 8.99
CA LYS A 631 -30.10 10.97 7.87
C LYS A 631 -28.61 10.95 7.53
N VAL A 632 -27.92 12.11 7.55
CA VAL A 632 -26.47 12.14 7.31
C VAL A 632 -25.69 11.47 8.45
N VAL A 633 -26.16 11.58 9.68
CA VAL A 633 -25.58 10.88 10.84
C VAL A 633 -25.71 9.36 10.65
N GLU A 634 -26.89 8.88 10.32
CA GLU A 634 -27.11 7.46 10.07
C GLU A 634 -26.27 6.98 8.89
N TRP A 635 -26.30 7.67 7.77
CA TRP A 635 -25.53 7.36 6.57
C TRP A 635 -24.02 7.33 6.81
N THR A 636 -23.50 8.29 7.58
CA THR A 636 -22.09 8.35 7.96
C THR A 636 -21.70 7.23 8.90
N ASN A 637 -22.49 7.00 9.94
CA ASN A 637 -22.16 6.00 10.95
C ASN A 637 -22.25 4.57 10.40
N ASN A 638 -23.18 4.32 9.47
CA ASN A 638 -23.27 3.03 8.79
C ASN A 638 -22.04 2.72 7.88
N ARG A 639 -21.27 3.75 7.51
CA ARG A 639 -20.03 3.61 6.72
C ARG A 639 -18.76 3.59 7.57
N LYS A 640 -18.85 3.88 8.87
CA LYS A 640 -17.71 3.78 9.79
C LYS A 640 -17.40 2.32 10.08
N ILE A 641 -16.55 1.76 9.27
CA ILE A 641 -16.04 0.40 9.43
C ILE A 641 -14.53 0.50 9.53
N ASN A 642 -13.95 -0.10 10.56
CA ASN A 642 -12.53 -0.22 10.72
C ASN A 642 -12.08 -1.55 10.11
N GLY A 643 -10.97 -1.56 9.38
CA GLY A 643 -10.48 -2.75 8.70
C GLY A 643 -9.01 -2.99 8.97
N PHE A 644 -8.68 -4.26 9.11
CA PHE A 644 -7.31 -4.73 9.21
C PHE A 644 -7.12 -5.93 8.27
N ASN A 645 -6.25 -5.78 7.28
CA ASN A 645 -5.94 -6.84 6.33
C ASN A 645 -4.56 -7.47 6.55
N GLY A 646 -3.91 -7.17 7.66
CA GLY A 646 -2.66 -7.78 8.11
C GLY A 646 -2.88 -9.01 8.99
N TYR A 647 -1.82 -9.41 9.71
CA TYR A 647 -1.78 -10.62 10.52
C TYR A 647 -1.67 -10.28 12.01
N LEU A 648 -2.39 -11.03 12.84
CA LEU A 648 -2.20 -11.04 14.28
C LEU A 648 -1.59 -12.38 14.71
N GLY A 649 -0.46 -12.32 15.40
CA GLY A 649 0.37 -13.47 15.75
C GLY A 649 1.52 -13.71 14.77
N GLU A 650 2.49 -14.52 15.18
CA GLU A 650 3.68 -14.81 14.37
C GLU A 650 3.39 -15.89 13.34
N THR A 651 3.81 -15.66 12.11
CA THR A 651 3.68 -16.61 11.00
C THR A 651 4.98 -17.34 10.67
N ASN A 652 6.13 -16.81 11.13
CA ASN A 652 7.42 -17.44 10.94
C ASN A 652 7.66 -18.50 12.02
N PRO A 653 7.77 -19.79 11.66
CA PRO A 653 7.96 -20.87 12.64
C PRO A 653 9.30 -20.80 13.39
N ASN A 654 10.25 -20.01 12.90
CA ASN A 654 11.55 -19.83 13.55
C ASN A 654 11.55 -18.73 14.62
N LEU A 655 10.46 -17.98 14.76
CA LEU A 655 10.30 -16.94 15.76
C LEU A 655 9.30 -17.37 16.84
N SER A 656 9.49 -16.85 18.05
CA SER A 656 8.58 -17.12 19.15
C SER A 656 7.20 -16.52 18.88
N ASN A 657 6.15 -17.27 19.22
CA ASN A 657 4.76 -16.82 19.15
C ASN A 657 4.17 -16.91 20.57
N GLY A 658 4.38 -15.88 21.38
CA GLY A 658 3.84 -15.77 22.74
C GLY A 658 2.33 -15.54 22.75
N GLU A 659 1.72 -15.58 23.91
CA GLU A 659 0.28 -15.33 24.04
C GLU A 659 -0.08 -13.92 23.59
N LEU A 660 -0.93 -13.81 22.55
CA LEU A 660 -1.50 -12.58 22.05
C LEU A 660 -3.02 -12.68 22.04
N ASN A 661 -3.67 -11.73 22.72
CA ASN A 661 -5.11 -11.63 22.80
C ASN A 661 -5.62 -10.46 21.95
N LEU A 662 -6.78 -10.64 21.31
CA LEU A 662 -7.53 -9.60 20.62
C LEU A 662 -8.81 -9.29 21.39
N ARG A 663 -9.03 -8.03 21.70
CA ARG A 663 -10.24 -7.57 22.37
C ARG A 663 -10.94 -6.50 21.54
N ILE A 664 -12.19 -6.75 21.16
CA ILE A 664 -13.07 -5.76 20.55
C ILE A 664 -13.91 -5.15 21.68
N ALA A 665 -13.68 -3.88 21.97
CA ALA A 665 -14.37 -3.12 23.01
C ALA A 665 -14.82 -1.79 22.43
N ALA A 666 -15.73 -1.84 21.47
CA ALA A 666 -16.15 -0.70 20.68
C ALA A 666 -16.80 0.40 21.55
N LYS A 667 -16.62 1.64 21.15
CA LYS A 667 -17.34 2.79 21.77
C LYS A 667 -18.84 2.72 21.51
N GLU A 668 -19.23 2.15 20.35
CA GLU A 668 -20.61 2.07 19.90
C GLU A 668 -20.99 0.62 19.57
N ASP A 669 -22.20 0.19 19.93
CA ASP A 669 -22.66 -1.22 19.74
C ASP A 669 -22.66 -1.64 18.26
N ARG A 670 -22.93 -0.71 17.35
CA ARG A 670 -22.97 -0.96 15.92
C ARG A 670 -21.64 -0.78 15.20
N SER A 671 -20.55 -0.51 15.95
CA SER A 671 -19.21 -0.44 15.34
C SER A 671 -18.82 -1.78 14.73
N ARG A 672 -18.30 -1.74 13.52
CA ARG A 672 -17.87 -2.93 12.77
C ARG A 672 -16.36 -2.93 12.57
N PHE A 673 -15.78 -4.13 12.69
CA PHE A 673 -14.34 -4.37 12.48
C PHE A 673 -14.20 -5.49 11.46
N LEU A 674 -13.61 -5.19 10.31
CA LEU A 674 -13.38 -6.13 9.22
C LEU A 674 -11.94 -6.63 9.25
N PHE A 675 -11.75 -7.92 9.42
CA PHE A 675 -10.46 -8.59 9.34
C PHE A 675 -10.40 -9.44 8.08
N THR A 676 -9.51 -9.09 7.16
CA THR A 676 -9.29 -9.77 5.89
C THR A 676 -7.87 -10.33 5.72
N GLY A 677 -7.07 -10.28 6.79
CA GLY A 677 -5.80 -10.98 6.90
C GLY A 677 -5.95 -12.35 7.50
N SER A 678 -5.19 -12.67 8.55
CA SER A 678 -5.29 -13.94 9.27
C SER A 678 -4.91 -13.75 10.72
N THR A 679 -5.21 -14.75 11.57
CA THR A 679 -4.72 -14.79 12.94
C THR A 679 -4.02 -16.12 13.23
N ASN A 680 -2.96 -16.04 14.02
CA ASN A 680 -2.29 -17.20 14.61
C ASN A 680 -2.01 -16.91 16.09
N LEU A 681 -3.08 -16.91 16.88
CA LEU A 681 -3.04 -16.48 18.28
C LEU A 681 -2.90 -17.68 19.21
N ASN A 682 -1.91 -17.63 20.11
CA ASN A 682 -1.86 -18.50 21.29
C ASN A 682 -2.69 -17.91 22.44
N GLY A 683 -3.66 -17.06 22.14
CA GLY A 683 -4.55 -16.38 23.05
C GLY A 683 -5.99 -16.40 22.55
N ASP A 684 -6.78 -15.53 23.13
CA ASP A 684 -8.20 -15.46 22.91
C ASP A 684 -8.61 -14.25 22.08
N ILE A 685 -9.71 -14.39 21.34
CA ILE A 685 -10.45 -13.28 20.75
C ILE A 685 -11.69 -13.02 21.62
N GLN A 686 -11.85 -11.79 22.09
CA GLN A 686 -13.00 -11.37 22.89
C GLN A 686 -13.76 -10.24 22.18
N VAL A 687 -15.02 -10.47 21.90
CA VAL A 687 -15.91 -9.44 21.32
C VAL A 687 -16.89 -9.04 22.39
N ASN A 688 -16.54 -7.98 23.15
CA ASN A 688 -17.32 -7.53 24.30
C ASN A 688 -18.37 -6.46 23.93
N LYS A 689 -18.11 -5.71 22.86
CA LYS A 689 -19.02 -4.71 22.33
C LYS A 689 -18.68 -4.40 20.88
N GLY A 690 -19.66 -4.46 19.96
CA GLY A 690 -19.49 -4.24 18.53
C GLY A 690 -19.63 -5.51 17.71
N GLN A 691 -19.18 -5.47 16.46
CA GLN A 691 -19.28 -6.55 15.50
C GLN A 691 -17.90 -6.86 14.90
N LEU A 692 -17.50 -8.11 14.94
CA LEU A 692 -16.29 -8.61 14.31
C LEU A 692 -16.66 -9.39 13.05
N ILE A 693 -16.06 -9.03 11.92
CA ILE A 693 -16.23 -9.70 10.64
C ILE A 693 -14.90 -10.32 10.25
N LEU A 694 -14.82 -11.63 10.25
CA LEU A 694 -13.70 -12.40 9.71
C LEU A 694 -14.03 -12.78 8.26
N SER A 695 -13.21 -12.39 7.32
CA SER A 695 -13.50 -12.57 5.89
C SER A 695 -12.24 -12.88 5.08
N GLY A 696 -12.41 -13.54 3.94
CA GLY A 696 -11.46 -13.46 2.86
C GLY A 696 -11.43 -12.05 2.26
N ARG A 697 -10.61 -11.85 1.26
CA ARG A 697 -10.51 -10.58 0.52
C ARG A 697 -10.48 -10.81 -0.99
N PRO A 698 -10.97 -9.88 -1.79
CA PRO A 698 -10.71 -9.92 -3.23
C PRO A 698 -9.20 -9.95 -3.50
N THR A 699 -8.78 -10.68 -4.53
CA THR A 699 -7.43 -10.53 -5.05
C THR A 699 -7.21 -9.09 -5.47
N PRO A 700 -6.13 -8.42 -5.00
CA PRO A 700 -5.88 -7.04 -5.37
C PRO A 700 -5.56 -6.91 -6.86
N HIS A 701 -6.33 -6.09 -7.57
CA HIS A 701 -6.08 -5.69 -8.94
C HIS A 701 -5.72 -4.22 -9.04
N ALA A 702 -5.07 -3.82 -10.12
CA ALA A 702 -4.82 -2.43 -10.42
C ALA A 702 -6.16 -1.71 -10.69
N LYS A 703 -6.25 -0.46 -10.28
CA LYS A 703 -7.46 0.35 -10.47
C LYS A 703 -7.86 0.41 -11.95
N ASP A 704 -9.10 0.09 -12.27
CA ASP A 704 -9.63 0.21 -13.63
C ASP A 704 -9.91 1.68 -13.96
N THR A 705 -9.10 2.22 -14.85
CA THR A 705 -9.15 3.63 -15.21
C THR A 705 -10.23 3.98 -16.21
N VAL A 706 -10.59 3.01 -17.02
CA VAL A 706 -11.48 3.24 -18.18
C VAL A 706 -12.78 2.47 -18.08
N ASN A 707 -12.96 1.75 -16.99
CA ASN A 707 -14.11 0.89 -16.77
C ASN A 707 -14.38 -0.08 -17.95
N ARG A 708 -13.29 -0.50 -18.63
CA ARG A 708 -13.32 -1.41 -19.78
C ARG A 708 -12.92 -2.83 -19.42
N SER A 709 -12.50 -3.04 -18.18
CA SER A 709 -12.09 -4.36 -17.73
C SER A 709 -13.30 -5.28 -17.62
N SER A 710 -13.21 -6.44 -18.27
CA SER A 710 -14.19 -7.51 -18.09
C SER A 710 -14.13 -8.11 -16.69
N ALA A 711 -13.10 -7.83 -15.93
CA ALA A 711 -12.92 -8.32 -14.57
C ALA A 711 -13.82 -7.60 -13.56
N ASN A 712 -14.23 -6.37 -13.82
CA ASN A 712 -15.14 -5.64 -12.95
C ASN A 712 -16.59 -6.04 -13.21
N LYS A 713 -16.94 -7.25 -12.85
CA LYS A 713 -18.26 -7.83 -13.14
C LYS A 713 -19.26 -7.68 -12.01
N ASP A 714 -18.80 -7.37 -10.81
CA ASP A 714 -19.68 -7.26 -9.64
C ASP A 714 -19.83 -5.80 -9.22
N PRO A 715 -20.96 -5.14 -9.56
CA PRO A 715 -21.21 -3.74 -9.23
C PRO A 715 -21.37 -3.51 -7.71
N HIS A 716 -21.58 -4.54 -6.91
CA HIS A 716 -21.76 -4.42 -5.46
C HIS A 716 -20.45 -4.12 -4.72
N PHE A 717 -19.32 -4.44 -5.32
CA PHE A 717 -18.00 -4.28 -4.70
C PHE A 717 -17.14 -3.20 -5.35
N SER A 718 -17.68 -2.40 -6.25
CA SER A 718 -16.93 -1.31 -6.86
C SER A 718 -16.55 -0.24 -5.83
N LEU A 719 -15.25 -0.03 -5.66
CA LEU A 719 -14.66 0.95 -4.76
C LEU A 719 -13.85 1.98 -5.58
N ASN A 720 -14.47 3.05 -6.02
CA ASN A 720 -13.79 4.11 -6.78
C ASN A 720 -13.02 3.58 -8.00
N ASN A 721 -13.66 2.76 -8.83
CA ASN A 721 -13.11 2.06 -9.99
C ASN A 721 -12.06 0.98 -9.64
N GLU A 722 -11.92 0.58 -8.40
CA GLU A 722 -11.12 -0.57 -8.02
C GLU A 722 -11.74 -1.85 -8.59
N VAL A 723 -10.93 -2.70 -9.20
CA VAL A 723 -11.41 -3.93 -9.82
C VAL A 723 -11.61 -5.00 -8.76
N VAL A 724 -12.82 -5.50 -8.65
CA VAL A 724 -13.19 -6.63 -7.79
C VAL A 724 -13.81 -7.73 -8.65
N ILE A 725 -13.16 -8.87 -8.72
CA ILE A 725 -13.66 -10.03 -9.45
C ILE A 725 -14.42 -10.94 -8.49
N ALA A 726 -15.66 -11.28 -8.83
CA ALA A 726 -16.55 -12.02 -7.94
C ALA A 726 -15.98 -13.38 -7.47
N ASP A 727 -15.25 -14.07 -8.34
CA ASP A 727 -14.73 -15.42 -8.07
C ASP A 727 -13.22 -15.45 -7.77
N ASP A 728 -12.56 -14.28 -7.78
CA ASP A 728 -11.12 -14.18 -7.51
C ASP A 728 -10.87 -13.56 -6.13
N TRP A 729 -10.92 -14.43 -5.14
CA TRP A 729 -10.76 -14.06 -3.73
C TRP A 729 -9.70 -14.91 -3.05
N ILE A 730 -8.97 -14.30 -2.14
CA ILE A 730 -7.96 -14.95 -1.31
C ILE A 730 -8.65 -15.52 -0.07
N ASN A 731 -8.48 -16.83 0.14
CA ASN A 731 -8.97 -17.51 1.32
C ASN A 731 -8.13 -17.17 2.54
N ARG A 732 -8.79 -17.01 3.71
CA ARG A 732 -8.12 -16.70 4.97
C ARG A 732 -8.34 -17.80 6.01
N LYS A 733 -7.41 -17.86 6.97
CA LYS A 733 -7.45 -18.78 8.11
C LYS A 733 -7.35 -18.00 9.41
N PHE A 734 -8.18 -18.34 10.38
CA PHE A 734 -8.18 -17.70 11.68
C PHE A 734 -7.98 -18.74 12.76
N HIS A 735 -6.94 -18.55 13.55
CA HIS A 735 -6.62 -19.41 14.69
C HIS A 735 -6.60 -18.57 15.97
N ALA A 736 -7.30 -19.07 16.99
CA ALA A 736 -7.23 -18.59 18.37
C ALA A 736 -7.52 -19.75 19.31
N ARG A 737 -7.16 -19.64 20.58
CA ARG A 737 -7.53 -20.64 21.59
C ARG A 737 -9.05 -20.64 21.79
N ASN A 738 -9.64 -19.48 22.02
CA ASN A 738 -11.08 -19.28 22.15
C ASN A 738 -11.51 -17.99 21.43
N ILE A 739 -12.76 -17.98 20.94
CA ILE A 739 -13.44 -16.77 20.48
C ILE A 739 -14.70 -16.60 21.35
N ASN A 740 -14.70 -15.58 22.19
CA ASN A 740 -15.78 -15.30 23.13
C ASN A 740 -16.54 -14.06 22.67
N VAL A 741 -17.83 -14.19 22.45
CA VAL A 741 -18.72 -13.12 22.01
C VAL A 741 -19.77 -12.87 23.08
N ASN A 742 -19.79 -11.66 23.61
CA ASN A 742 -20.58 -11.33 24.80
C ASN A 742 -21.61 -10.24 24.53
N GLN A 743 -22.60 -10.14 25.39
CA GLN A 743 -23.65 -9.11 25.35
C GLN A 743 -24.40 -9.15 24.00
N ASN A 744 -24.65 -7.98 23.39
CA ASN A 744 -25.31 -7.85 22.09
C ASN A 744 -24.33 -7.90 20.91
N SER A 745 -23.10 -8.36 21.14
CA SER A 745 -22.06 -8.38 20.11
C SER A 745 -22.32 -9.45 19.07
N VAL A 746 -21.71 -9.28 17.89
CA VAL A 746 -21.89 -10.20 16.75
C VAL A 746 -20.54 -10.59 16.17
N LEU A 747 -20.40 -11.88 15.90
CA LEU A 747 -19.32 -12.45 15.09
C LEU A 747 -19.89 -12.90 13.74
N TYR A 748 -19.27 -12.43 12.66
CA TYR A 748 -19.50 -12.99 11.32
C TYR A 748 -18.24 -13.72 10.84
N ILE A 749 -18.39 -15.00 10.48
CA ILE A 749 -17.41 -15.72 9.68
C ILE A 749 -17.94 -15.70 8.26
N SER A 750 -17.40 -14.79 7.46
CA SER A 750 -17.93 -14.44 6.14
C SER A 750 -17.34 -15.30 5.01
N ARG A 751 -17.52 -14.89 3.77
CA ARG A 751 -17.06 -15.63 2.59
C ARG A 751 -15.54 -15.79 2.54
N ASN A 752 -15.07 -16.85 1.89
CA ASN A 752 -13.64 -17.14 1.67
C ASN A 752 -12.80 -17.20 2.96
N VAL A 753 -13.43 -17.59 4.05
CA VAL A 753 -12.72 -18.06 5.24
C VAL A 753 -12.59 -19.58 5.12
N ALA A 754 -11.37 -20.05 4.85
CA ALA A 754 -11.13 -21.46 4.62
C ALA A 754 -11.24 -22.28 5.92
N ASN A 755 -10.70 -21.73 7.01
CA ASN A 755 -10.64 -22.42 8.29
C ASN A 755 -10.73 -21.44 9.47
N VAL A 756 -11.47 -21.86 10.51
CA VAL A 756 -11.42 -21.28 11.85
C VAL A 756 -11.11 -22.39 12.84
N SER A 757 -10.01 -22.24 13.57
CA SER A 757 -9.59 -23.17 14.61
C SER A 757 -9.65 -22.45 15.96
N ALA A 758 -10.74 -22.67 16.70
CA ALA A 758 -10.99 -22.09 18.03
C ALA A 758 -12.22 -22.70 18.66
N ASN A 759 -12.27 -22.74 20.00
CA ASN A 759 -13.54 -22.90 20.69
C ASN A 759 -14.34 -21.60 20.63
N LEU A 760 -15.63 -21.70 20.41
CA LEU A 760 -16.54 -20.57 20.25
C LEU A 760 -17.51 -20.49 21.44
N THR A 761 -17.60 -19.37 22.10
CA THR A 761 -18.56 -19.13 23.16
C THR A 761 -19.36 -17.88 22.87
N ALA A 762 -20.68 -17.99 22.90
CA ALA A 762 -21.58 -16.83 22.90
C ALA A 762 -22.36 -16.75 24.19
N SER A 763 -22.48 -15.56 24.75
CA SER A 763 -23.18 -15.31 26.02
C SER A 763 -24.16 -14.14 25.91
N ASP A 764 -25.14 -14.14 26.79
CA ASP A 764 -26.19 -13.14 26.86
C ASP A 764 -27.07 -13.11 25.59
N GLN A 765 -26.98 -12.07 24.76
CA GLN A 765 -27.73 -11.92 23.50
C GLN A 765 -26.79 -11.95 22.27
N ALA A 766 -25.57 -12.44 22.43
CA ALA A 766 -24.58 -12.50 21.37
C ALA A 766 -25.04 -13.38 20.21
N LYS A 767 -24.58 -13.04 19.01
CA LYS A 767 -24.90 -13.79 17.78
C LYS A 767 -23.62 -14.24 17.08
N LEU A 768 -23.63 -15.50 16.66
CA LEU A 768 -22.56 -16.09 15.85
C LEU A 768 -23.13 -16.45 14.48
N HIS A 769 -22.60 -15.81 13.43
CA HIS A 769 -22.84 -16.22 12.05
C HIS A 769 -21.64 -17.04 11.59
N LEU A 770 -21.83 -18.36 11.48
CA LEU A 770 -20.76 -19.32 11.24
C LEU A 770 -20.80 -19.82 9.79
N GLY A 771 -19.91 -19.30 8.95
CA GLY A 771 -19.94 -19.47 7.50
C GLY A 771 -20.93 -18.52 6.85
N TYR A 772 -20.66 -18.18 5.60
CA TYR A 772 -21.45 -17.19 4.88
C TYR A 772 -22.89 -17.66 4.66
N SER A 773 -23.84 -16.80 4.94
CA SER A 773 -25.26 -16.97 4.62
C SER A 773 -25.79 -15.77 3.82
N TYR A 774 -26.91 -15.96 3.16
CA TYR A 774 -27.50 -15.01 2.21
C TYR A 774 -27.78 -13.61 2.77
N SER A 775 -28.02 -13.53 4.08
CA SER A 775 -28.34 -12.26 4.77
C SER A 775 -27.09 -11.56 5.35
N ASP A 776 -25.92 -12.21 5.28
CA ASP A 776 -24.72 -11.65 5.90
C ASP A 776 -24.11 -10.54 5.03
N PRO A 777 -23.53 -9.51 5.64
CA PRO A 777 -22.87 -8.47 4.89
C PRO A 777 -21.59 -9.01 4.22
N VAL A 778 -21.35 -8.60 2.99
CA VAL A 778 -20.05 -8.79 2.33
C VAL A 778 -19.33 -7.45 2.30
N CYS A 779 -18.17 -7.42 2.93
CA CYS A 779 -17.38 -6.19 3.06
C CYS A 779 -16.05 -6.32 2.30
N VAL A 780 -15.68 -5.25 1.61
CA VAL A 780 -14.43 -5.13 0.86
C VAL A 780 -13.69 -3.86 1.29
N ARG A 781 -12.39 -3.98 1.53
CA ARG A 781 -11.50 -2.84 1.80
C ARG A 781 -10.69 -2.51 0.56
N SER A 782 -10.65 -1.24 0.20
CA SER A 782 -9.78 -0.72 -0.86
C SER A 782 -8.33 -0.63 -0.40
N ASP A 783 -7.40 -1.21 -1.14
CA ASP A 783 -5.96 -1.06 -0.90
C ASP A 783 -5.44 0.32 -1.33
N TYR A 784 -6.16 1.04 -2.20
CA TYR A 784 -5.78 2.38 -2.63
C TYR A 784 -6.18 3.46 -1.64
N THR A 785 -7.39 3.35 -1.08
CA THR A 785 -7.97 4.40 -0.25
C THR A 785 -8.09 4.03 1.23
N GLY A 786 -8.03 2.73 1.57
CA GLY A 786 -8.29 2.22 2.91
C GLY A 786 -9.77 2.26 3.32
N TYR A 787 -10.67 2.74 2.45
CA TYR A 787 -12.11 2.73 2.73
C TYR A 787 -12.70 1.34 2.59
N ILE A 788 -13.78 1.10 3.33
CA ILE A 788 -14.50 -0.17 3.33
C ILE A 788 -15.92 0.07 2.82
N THR A 789 -16.35 -0.78 1.91
CA THR A 789 -17.74 -0.85 1.44
C THR A 789 -18.31 -2.20 1.83
N CYS A 790 -19.48 -2.19 2.46
CA CYS A 790 -20.28 -3.39 2.71
C CYS A 790 -21.53 -3.33 1.85
N SER A 791 -21.82 -4.40 1.18
CA SER A 791 -23.10 -4.61 0.52
C SER A 791 -23.87 -5.71 1.24
N SER A 792 -25.18 -5.52 1.40
CA SER A 792 -26.11 -6.62 1.61
C SER A 792 -26.35 -7.23 0.22
N ALA A 793 -25.35 -7.92 -0.31
CA ALA A 793 -25.43 -8.48 -1.63
C ALA A 793 -26.53 -9.54 -1.63
N ASN A 794 -27.57 -9.31 -2.39
CA ASN A 794 -28.48 -10.35 -2.83
C ASN A 794 -27.72 -11.27 -3.81
N LEU A 795 -26.74 -12.01 -3.28
CA LEU A 795 -26.09 -13.04 -4.06
C LEU A 795 -27.13 -14.06 -4.44
N THR A 796 -27.12 -14.48 -5.69
CA THR A 796 -27.99 -15.56 -6.14
C THR A 796 -27.60 -16.85 -5.40
N GLU A 797 -28.55 -17.76 -5.26
CA GLU A 797 -28.28 -19.08 -4.71
C GLU A 797 -27.12 -19.79 -5.44
N GLN A 798 -27.03 -19.59 -6.75
CA GLN A 798 -25.95 -20.14 -7.57
C GLN A 798 -24.58 -19.54 -7.17
N ALA A 799 -24.48 -18.23 -6.91
CA ALA A 799 -23.26 -17.60 -6.45
C ALA A 799 -22.88 -18.11 -5.04
N LEU A 800 -23.85 -18.24 -4.14
CA LEU A 800 -23.61 -18.83 -2.82
C LEU A 800 -23.08 -20.27 -2.91
N ASN A 801 -23.60 -21.06 -3.85
CA ASN A 801 -23.17 -22.44 -4.06
C ASN A 801 -21.74 -22.55 -4.60
N SER A 802 -21.24 -21.50 -5.27
CA SER A 802 -19.85 -21.46 -5.78
C SER A 802 -18.79 -21.28 -4.67
N PHE A 803 -19.18 -20.76 -3.50
CA PHE A 803 -18.23 -20.55 -2.41
C PHE A 803 -17.87 -21.88 -1.72
N ASN A 804 -16.61 -22.03 -1.34
CA ASN A 804 -16.19 -23.14 -0.50
C ASN A 804 -16.76 -22.99 0.93
N PRO A 805 -17.17 -24.06 1.58
CA PRO A 805 -17.59 -24.00 2.97
C PRO A 805 -16.43 -23.63 3.88
N THR A 806 -16.72 -22.90 4.96
CA THR A 806 -15.75 -22.66 6.03
C THR A 806 -15.64 -23.91 6.91
N PHE A 807 -14.43 -24.42 7.13
CA PHE A 807 -14.18 -25.48 8.10
C PHE A 807 -13.94 -24.87 9.49
N ILE A 808 -14.79 -25.24 10.45
CA ILE A 808 -14.68 -24.76 11.83
C ILE A 808 -14.33 -25.94 12.71
N SER A 809 -13.18 -25.88 13.37
CA SER A 809 -12.70 -26.90 14.30
C SER A 809 -12.66 -26.36 15.73
N GLY A 810 -13.54 -26.84 16.57
CA GLY A 810 -13.68 -26.42 17.96
C GLY A 810 -15.08 -26.61 18.51
N ASN A 811 -15.21 -26.49 19.80
CA ASN A 811 -16.49 -26.67 20.49
C ASN A 811 -17.27 -25.37 20.54
N LEU A 812 -18.57 -25.43 20.45
CA LEU A 812 -19.50 -24.33 20.52
C LEU A 812 -20.29 -24.35 21.82
N THR A 813 -20.24 -23.26 22.56
CA THR A 813 -21.01 -23.10 23.81
C THR A 813 -21.90 -21.85 23.69
N LEU A 814 -23.18 -22.01 23.93
CA LEU A 814 -24.18 -20.95 23.89
C LEU A 814 -24.84 -20.77 25.28
N ASN A 815 -24.74 -19.58 25.83
CA ASN A 815 -25.29 -19.25 27.14
C ASN A 815 -26.31 -18.08 27.02
N GLY A 816 -27.28 -18.04 27.95
CA GLY A 816 -28.31 -17.01 27.96
C GLY A 816 -29.20 -17.07 26.70
N GLN A 817 -29.47 -15.91 26.09
CA GLN A 817 -30.29 -15.79 24.88
C GLN A 817 -29.45 -15.75 23.58
N SER A 818 -28.24 -16.31 23.64
CA SER A 818 -27.34 -16.28 22.50
C SER A 818 -27.81 -17.22 21.36
N GLN A 819 -27.35 -16.90 20.16
CA GLN A 819 -27.74 -17.62 18.95
C GLN A 819 -26.51 -17.97 18.10
N ALA A 820 -26.50 -19.16 17.52
CA ALA A 820 -25.58 -19.53 16.46
C ALA A 820 -26.37 -19.82 15.18
N ILE A 821 -25.92 -19.22 14.09
CA ILE A 821 -26.52 -19.37 12.77
C ILE A 821 -25.45 -19.95 11.86
N LEU A 822 -25.63 -21.20 11.44
CA LEU A 822 -24.71 -21.87 10.53
C LEU A 822 -25.16 -21.62 9.09
N GLY A 823 -24.34 -20.95 8.34
CA GLY A 823 -24.47 -20.81 6.89
C GLY A 823 -23.69 -21.89 6.16
N LYS A 824 -22.91 -21.51 5.13
CA LYS A 824 -22.05 -22.46 4.41
C LYS A 824 -20.81 -22.80 5.23
N ALA A 825 -20.96 -23.76 6.13
CA ALA A 825 -19.93 -24.16 7.09
C ALA A 825 -19.95 -25.66 7.35
N ASN A 826 -18.78 -26.20 7.63
CA ASN A 826 -18.56 -27.53 8.15
C ASN A 826 -18.00 -27.41 9.57
N LEU A 827 -18.86 -27.56 10.59
CA LEU A 827 -18.46 -27.53 11.99
C LEU A 827 -18.06 -28.92 12.46
N ARG A 828 -16.89 -29.00 13.07
CA ARG A 828 -16.38 -30.24 13.71
C ARG A 828 -16.09 -29.97 15.18
N GLY A 829 -16.96 -30.44 16.04
CA GLY A 829 -16.92 -30.17 17.47
C GLY A 829 -18.20 -30.59 18.20
N THR A 830 -18.27 -30.26 19.49
CA THR A 830 -19.50 -30.41 20.29
C THR A 830 -20.28 -29.12 20.30
N ILE A 831 -21.59 -29.16 20.47
CA ILE A 831 -22.43 -28.01 20.75
C ILE A 831 -23.11 -28.21 22.10
N HIS A 832 -22.94 -27.22 22.97
CA HIS A 832 -23.66 -27.15 24.26
C HIS A 832 -24.40 -25.80 24.33
N SER A 833 -25.70 -25.86 24.55
CA SER A 833 -26.54 -24.68 24.68
C SER A 833 -27.44 -24.77 25.93
N THR A 834 -27.55 -23.64 26.63
CA THR A 834 -28.38 -23.47 27.80
C THR A 834 -29.82 -23.10 27.47
N GLU A 835 -30.71 -23.01 28.46
CA GLU A 835 -32.07 -22.53 28.31
C GLU A 835 -32.07 -21.14 27.60
N GLN A 836 -32.98 -20.89 26.71
CA GLN A 836 -33.17 -19.65 25.91
C GLN A 836 -32.17 -19.47 24.76
N SER A 837 -31.13 -20.28 24.59
CA SER A 837 -30.22 -20.21 23.43
C SER A 837 -30.71 -21.07 22.26
N ALA A 838 -30.34 -20.67 21.05
CA ALA A 838 -30.79 -21.35 19.84
C ALA A 838 -29.66 -21.60 18.84
N VAL A 839 -29.74 -22.74 18.13
CA VAL A 839 -28.86 -23.05 17.00
C VAL A 839 -29.73 -23.21 15.74
N HIS A 840 -29.35 -22.44 14.71
CA HIS A 840 -30.03 -22.43 13.42
C HIS A 840 -29.11 -23.05 12.35
N PHE A 841 -29.57 -24.09 11.67
CA PHE A 841 -28.86 -24.69 10.56
C PHE A 841 -29.47 -24.27 9.23
N GLY A 842 -28.65 -23.66 8.37
CA GLY A 842 -28.98 -23.32 6.99
C GLY A 842 -28.78 -24.49 6.03
N THR A 843 -29.23 -24.34 4.78
CA THR A 843 -29.24 -25.39 3.76
C THR A 843 -27.87 -26.00 3.48
N ASN A 844 -26.82 -25.22 3.53
CA ASN A 844 -25.43 -25.61 3.20
C ASN A 844 -24.57 -25.89 4.42
N SER A 845 -25.18 -26.04 5.60
CA SER A 845 -24.44 -26.30 6.84
C SER A 845 -24.26 -27.80 7.08
N GLN A 846 -23.10 -28.15 7.64
CA GLN A 846 -22.79 -29.48 8.07
C GLN A 846 -22.19 -29.45 9.48
N TRP A 847 -22.56 -30.37 10.33
CA TRP A 847 -22.02 -30.53 11.66
C TRP A 847 -21.62 -31.98 11.91
N TYR A 848 -20.39 -32.21 12.30
CA TYR A 848 -19.80 -33.49 12.66
C TYR A 848 -19.53 -33.52 14.16
N LEU A 849 -20.21 -34.33 14.90
CA LEU A 849 -20.05 -34.44 16.34
C LEU A 849 -18.73 -35.10 16.69
N THR A 850 -17.98 -34.50 17.58
CA THR A 850 -16.75 -35.07 18.16
C THR A 850 -16.91 -35.50 19.59
N GLY A 851 -18.10 -35.33 20.17
CA GLY A 851 -18.47 -35.70 21.52
C GLY A 851 -19.96 -35.47 21.74
N ASN A 852 -20.46 -35.94 22.90
CA ASN A 852 -21.84 -35.76 23.28
C ASN A 852 -22.22 -34.28 23.28
N SER A 853 -23.38 -33.94 22.75
CA SER A 853 -23.85 -32.60 22.58
C SER A 853 -25.27 -32.41 23.10
N GLN A 854 -25.55 -31.19 23.60
CA GLN A 854 -26.86 -30.82 24.12
C GLN A 854 -27.28 -29.47 23.60
N ILE A 855 -28.45 -29.40 22.97
CA ILE A 855 -29.01 -28.16 22.40
C ILE A 855 -30.40 -27.91 22.98
N ASN A 856 -30.61 -26.71 23.48
CA ASN A 856 -31.94 -26.31 23.99
C ASN A 856 -32.94 -26.14 22.84
N GLN A 857 -32.61 -25.28 21.84
CA GLN A 857 -33.46 -25.06 20.69
C GLN A 857 -32.66 -25.28 19.40
N LEU A 858 -33.07 -26.24 18.59
CA LEU A 858 -32.50 -26.54 17.26
C LEU A 858 -33.51 -26.20 16.17
N VAL A 859 -33.17 -25.27 15.31
CA VAL A 859 -33.98 -24.86 14.16
C VAL A 859 -33.27 -25.33 12.90
N MET A 860 -33.89 -26.21 12.14
CA MET A 860 -33.36 -26.78 10.91
C MET A 860 -34.03 -26.14 9.69
N ASN A 861 -33.28 -25.34 8.95
CA ASN A 861 -33.69 -24.80 7.63
C ASN A 861 -32.89 -25.51 6.51
N GLY A 862 -32.86 -26.82 6.51
CA GLY A 862 -31.95 -27.66 5.74
C GLY A 862 -30.73 -28.05 6.59
N GLY A 863 -29.62 -28.39 5.92
CA GLY A 863 -28.40 -28.81 6.58
C GLY A 863 -28.34 -30.26 7.03
N ASN A 864 -27.14 -30.65 7.44
CA ASN A 864 -26.85 -32.06 7.78
C ASN A 864 -26.14 -32.11 9.12
N ILE A 865 -26.55 -33.08 9.96
CA ILE A 865 -25.95 -33.37 11.25
C ILE A 865 -25.45 -34.81 11.20
N HIS A 866 -24.16 -35.00 11.40
CA HIS A 866 -23.48 -36.28 11.44
C HIS A 866 -23.19 -36.66 12.90
N LEU A 867 -23.77 -37.75 13.40
CA LEU A 867 -23.63 -38.19 14.80
C LEU A 867 -22.23 -38.73 15.12
N ASN A 868 -21.28 -38.61 14.25
CA ASN A 868 -19.89 -38.98 14.40
C ASN A 868 -18.96 -37.96 13.77
N ALA A 869 -17.66 -38.03 14.09
CA ALA A 869 -16.65 -37.12 13.61
C ALA A 869 -16.14 -37.41 12.19
N SER A 870 -16.55 -38.57 11.61
CA SER A 870 -16.12 -39.02 10.29
C SER A 870 -17.24 -38.83 9.27
N ASP A 871 -16.88 -38.38 8.08
CA ASP A 871 -17.75 -38.36 6.92
C ASP A 871 -17.70 -39.65 6.09
N THR A 872 -16.85 -40.61 6.49
CA THR A 872 -16.77 -41.95 5.88
C THR A 872 -17.35 -43.01 6.80
N PRO A 873 -18.34 -43.78 6.33
CA PRO A 873 -19.02 -44.76 7.16
C PRO A 873 -18.12 -45.92 7.68
N GLU A 874 -17.06 -46.20 6.96
CA GLU A 874 -16.27 -47.41 7.12
C GLU A 874 -15.31 -47.41 8.32
N THR A 875 -15.13 -46.26 8.99
CA THR A 875 -14.10 -46.08 10.02
C THR A 875 -14.63 -45.82 11.44
N THR A 876 -15.94 -45.71 11.63
CA THR A 876 -16.51 -45.32 12.93
C THR A 876 -17.25 -46.42 13.61
N THR A 877 -16.73 -46.85 14.77
CA THR A 877 -17.38 -47.79 15.68
C THR A 877 -18.17 -47.12 16.81
N SER A 878 -18.20 -45.78 16.87
CA SER A 878 -18.88 -45.07 17.96
C SER A 878 -19.61 -43.83 17.48
N TYR A 879 -20.82 -43.67 17.97
CA TYR A 879 -21.66 -42.48 17.82
C TYR A 879 -21.68 -41.67 19.10
N HIS A 880 -21.82 -40.35 18.92
CA HIS A 880 -22.04 -39.45 20.04
C HIS A 880 -23.54 -39.20 20.24
N GLN A 881 -23.92 -38.94 21.47
CA GLN A 881 -25.28 -38.61 21.82
C GLN A 881 -25.58 -37.14 21.51
N LEU A 882 -26.68 -36.89 20.80
CA LEU A 882 -27.23 -35.55 20.62
C LEU A 882 -28.57 -35.46 21.36
N THR A 883 -28.64 -34.57 22.36
CA THR A 883 -29.87 -34.28 23.10
C THR A 883 -30.40 -32.93 22.63
N VAL A 884 -31.65 -32.88 22.21
CA VAL A 884 -32.31 -31.63 21.76
C VAL A 884 -33.63 -31.48 22.51
N ASN A 885 -33.80 -30.36 23.24
CA ASN A 885 -35.02 -30.11 23.98
C ASN A 885 -36.17 -29.70 23.05
N ASN A 886 -35.90 -28.80 22.10
CA ASN A 886 -36.89 -28.30 21.12
C ASN A 886 -36.31 -28.36 19.70
N LEU A 887 -36.94 -29.18 18.87
CA LEU A 887 -36.56 -29.30 17.45
C LEU A 887 -37.67 -28.74 16.55
N SER A 888 -37.30 -27.89 15.62
CA SER A 888 -38.23 -27.36 14.60
C SER A 888 -37.59 -27.31 13.21
N GLY A 889 -38.43 -27.26 12.17
CA GLY A 889 -37.99 -27.18 10.78
C GLY A 889 -37.64 -28.54 10.17
N GLN A 890 -36.83 -28.52 9.08
CA GLN A 890 -36.47 -29.72 8.31
C GLN A 890 -34.97 -29.75 8.04
N GLY A 891 -34.34 -30.90 8.26
CA GLY A 891 -32.93 -31.18 8.04
C GLY A 891 -32.65 -32.68 7.97
N ARG A 892 -31.37 -33.03 7.85
CA ARG A 892 -30.95 -34.46 7.78
C ARG A 892 -30.04 -34.78 8.94
N PHE A 893 -30.31 -36.00 9.53
CA PHE A 893 -29.44 -36.60 10.53
C PHE A 893 -28.81 -37.84 9.90
N HIS A 894 -27.49 -37.90 9.95
CA HIS A 894 -26.72 -39.01 9.38
C HIS A 894 -26.24 -39.92 10.52
N TYR A 895 -26.62 -41.16 10.44
CA TYR A 895 -26.15 -42.21 11.31
C TYR A 895 -26.08 -43.51 10.47
N PHE A 896 -25.19 -44.38 10.86
CA PHE A 896 -25.06 -45.68 10.20
C PHE A 896 -25.60 -46.75 11.11
N THR A 897 -26.44 -47.61 10.60
CA THR A 897 -26.93 -48.80 11.29
C THR A 897 -26.24 -50.01 10.68
N ASP A 898 -25.50 -50.76 11.48
CA ASP A 898 -25.12 -52.11 11.10
C ASP A 898 -26.42 -52.90 10.91
N LEU A 899 -26.76 -53.19 9.66
CA LEU A 899 -27.83 -54.13 9.33
C LEU A 899 -27.26 -55.52 9.31
#